data_ad9a0b386fda9ace3fb9fcdb5152e985
#
_entry.id   ad9a0b386fda9ace3fb9fcdb5152e985
#
_cell.length_a   1.000
_cell.length_b   1.000
_cell.length_c   1.000
_cell.angle_alpha   90.00
_cell.angle_beta   90.00
_cell.angle_gamma   90.00
#
_symmetry.space_group_name_H-M   'P 1'
#
loop_
_entity.id
_entity.type
_entity.pdbx_description
1 polymer ?
#
loop_
_entity_poly.entity_id
_entity_poly.type
_entity_poly.pdbx_seq_one_letter_code
_entity_poly.pdbx_strand_id
1 'polypeptide(L)'
;MLLILALAGLAHADPAPAVDPGDLPPLPAASDEEASSAATVLAASSAEEDVVVGAAKREQSLGNVASAVTVVSGDRIRRFGYRTVAEAIAAVAGVYLVDNRLSYSVGIRGLNIPGDYNTRILVLVDGASVNEGWAAFAGLGWDTFVSIEDVSRIEVIRGPVSSVYGANAFFGIINIVTRGAAETPRAWAKTSINSINGSITSAGFAQGGVHQQLRGSLQFMDRIGETLSVPAIAPTSLSGDGSISFAGSIVGSYEGTFGQVRAYRYRRDSPFAPYNGDVTAGNPYYATDTQLLVEGGHTREVTKRLTIAGRAYANLYGYADHIVQQGSAPFDDQGRGDSYGAELRGRYELVVPQRLGLTAGTEATYYRTYSKSFTEGDDACPPDGGAACVPKNFNIEGVYAELDGQPSKNIGFTGGLRFDNNSVIDRRLSPRAALFIAEPEKYGIKLLYAEGFRNPSAYEAFFYDNTSFSRPINLHAETIRSYEAVLWAKPVSGLSTRLSGFYWDARGVVEQLPDPNDASLLQFQNAGQFVSYGLEAEASYRTSQGWYGFGGFTAERVGQADNGAAVAYGDVANAPALLGSLGISTPRIGGIAHLSGAMTYLGERATRPDLVTGEPGPRTPAWLGLDATIYLPNVRGFDVTAGIRNILGKRDLVVAPGDYDRTADPANQVTVFQVPGEGRELFLKVGYAY
;
A
#
# COMPACT_ATOMS: atom_id res chain seq x y z
N MET A 1 15.17 -24.81 -12.12
CA MET A 1 15.38 -26.26 -11.91
C MET A 1 16.52 -26.58 -10.94
N LEU A 2 17.24 -25.61 -10.37
CA LEU A 2 18.30 -25.85 -9.38
C LEU A 2 17.87 -25.60 -7.91
N LEU A 3 16.68 -25.04 -7.66
CA LEU A 3 16.20 -24.75 -6.29
C LEU A 3 15.41 -25.91 -5.66
N ILE A 4 15.06 -26.95 -6.39
CA ILE A 4 14.26 -28.09 -5.91
C ILE A 4 15.17 -29.21 -5.32
N LEU A 5 16.44 -29.21 -5.63
CA LEU A 5 17.39 -30.23 -5.19
C LEU A 5 18.04 -29.96 -3.82
N ALA A 6 17.87 -28.80 -3.23
CA ALA A 6 18.45 -28.46 -1.91
C ALA A 6 17.56 -28.84 -0.72
N LEU A 7 16.32 -29.28 -0.93
CA LEU A 7 15.37 -29.64 0.14
C LEU A 7 15.28 -31.15 0.44
N ALA A 8 16.01 -31.99 -0.29
CA ALA A 8 15.98 -33.44 -0.10
C ALA A 8 16.99 -34.01 0.94
N GLY A 9 17.78 -33.15 1.57
CA GLY A 9 18.91 -33.59 2.45
C GLY A 9 18.69 -33.51 3.95
N LEU A 10 17.52 -33.14 4.45
CA LEU A 10 17.27 -32.90 5.90
C LEU A 10 16.23 -33.82 6.55
N ALA A 11 15.92 -34.96 6.00
CA ALA A 11 14.96 -35.90 6.56
C ALA A 11 15.65 -37.21 7.02
N HIS A 12 16.42 -37.15 8.09
CA HIS A 12 16.72 -38.33 8.93
C HIS A 12 16.98 -37.85 10.36
N ALA A 13 15.89 -37.72 11.12
CA ALA A 13 15.93 -37.72 12.58
C ALA A 13 15.10 -38.92 13.05
N ASP A 14 15.69 -39.74 13.90
CA ASP A 14 15.08 -40.94 14.49
C ASP A 14 13.76 -40.61 15.20
N PRO A 15 12.76 -41.49 15.17
CA PRO A 15 11.50 -41.30 15.85
C PRO A 15 11.66 -41.35 17.36
N ALA A 16 11.17 -40.36 18.07
CA ALA A 16 11.05 -40.36 19.52
C ALA A 16 10.17 -41.53 20.02
N PRO A 17 10.44 -42.12 21.20
CA PRO A 17 9.68 -43.26 21.70
C PRO A 17 8.22 -42.88 21.95
N ALA A 18 7.32 -43.79 21.56
CA ALA A 18 5.88 -43.64 21.76
C ALA A 18 5.56 -43.58 23.27
N VAL A 19 4.82 -42.57 23.70
CA VAL A 19 4.25 -42.44 25.03
C VAL A 19 2.96 -43.28 25.09
N ASP A 20 2.85 -44.10 26.15
CA ASP A 20 1.69 -44.96 26.37
C ASP A 20 0.42 -44.11 26.64
N PRO A 21 -0.72 -44.36 26.00
CA PRO A 21 -1.96 -43.58 26.18
C PRO A 21 -2.58 -43.63 27.58
N GLY A 22 -2.04 -44.50 28.47
CA GLY A 22 -2.51 -44.68 29.85
C GLY A 22 -2.00 -43.68 30.89
N ASP A 23 -0.98 -42.87 30.56
CA ASP A 23 -0.30 -41.97 31.52
C ASP A 23 -0.70 -40.49 31.42
N LEU A 24 -1.80 -40.16 30.75
CA LEU A 24 -2.30 -38.79 30.72
C LEU A 24 -3.24 -38.51 31.90
N PRO A 25 -3.02 -37.45 32.68
CA PRO A 25 -3.95 -37.04 33.74
C PRO A 25 -5.32 -36.68 33.16
N PRO A 26 -6.41 -36.94 33.92
CA PRO A 26 -7.77 -36.62 33.43
C PRO A 26 -7.92 -35.14 33.16
N LEU A 27 -8.55 -34.82 32.02
CA LEU A 27 -8.89 -33.45 31.59
C LEU A 27 -9.71 -32.77 32.70
N PRO A 28 -9.37 -31.53 33.12
CA PRO A 28 -10.21 -30.75 34.03
C PRO A 28 -11.55 -30.39 33.39
N ALA A 29 -12.60 -30.35 34.20
CA ALA A 29 -13.95 -30.04 33.80
C ALA A 29 -14.05 -28.59 33.24
N ALA A 30 -14.66 -28.47 32.07
CA ALA A 30 -14.85 -27.22 31.36
C ALA A 30 -15.83 -26.29 32.11
N SER A 31 -15.34 -25.31 32.87
CA SER A 31 -16.15 -24.18 33.35
C SER A 31 -15.40 -22.86 33.59
N ASP A 32 -14.07 -22.85 33.70
CA ASP A 32 -13.31 -21.61 33.92
C ASP A 32 -12.28 -21.28 32.81
N GLU A 33 -12.01 -22.20 31.89
CA GLU A 33 -11.04 -21.98 30.78
C GLU A 33 -11.62 -21.17 29.60
N GLU A 34 -12.91 -21.24 29.32
CA GLU A 34 -13.50 -20.46 28.22
C GLU A 34 -13.53 -18.95 28.48
N ALA A 35 -13.73 -18.54 29.74
CA ALA A 35 -13.68 -17.12 30.13
C ALA A 35 -12.23 -16.59 30.14
N SER A 36 -11.26 -17.43 30.53
CA SER A 36 -9.83 -17.11 30.53
C SER A 36 -9.27 -17.03 29.11
N SER A 37 -9.67 -17.93 28.21
CA SER A 37 -9.24 -17.93 26.81
C SER A 37 -9.79 -16.74 26.02
N ALA A 38 -11.05 -16.37 26.25
CA ALA A 38 -11.66 -15.18 25.63
C ALA A 38 -11.01 -13.87 26.10
N ALA A 39 -10.72 -13.75 27.40
CA ALA A 39 -10.01 -12.60 27.95
C ALA A 39 -8.56 -12.52 27.46
N THR A 40 -7.86 -13.64 27.29
CA THR A 40 -6.49 -13.70 26.77
C THR A 40 -6.45 -13.37 25.28
N VAL A 41 -7.39 -13.86 24.48
CA VAL A 41 -7.53 -13.53 23.05
C VAL A 41 -7.92 -12.06 22.86
N LEU A 42 -8.78 -11.51 23.72
CA LEU A 42 -9.14 -10.08 23.72
C LEU A 42 -7.94 -9.20 24.09
N ALA A 43 -7.16 -9.58 25.07
CA ALA A 43 -5.95 -8.87 25.48
C ALA A 43 -4.86 -8.92 24.39
N ALA A 44 -4.67 -10.07 23.75
CA ALA A 44 -3.71 -10.22 22.65
C ALA A 44 -4.13 -9.38 21.41
N SER A 45 -5.40 -9.42 21.00
CA SER A 45 -5.87 -8.67 19.82
C SER A 45 -5.93 -7.16 20.06
N SER A 46 -6.16 -6.70 21.29
CA SER A 46 -6.09 -5.27 21.61
C SER A 46 -4.64 -4.79 21.73
N ALA A 47 -3.71 -5.64 22.13
CA ALA A 47 -2.29 -5.32 22.19
C ALA A 47 -1.68 -5.19 20.77
N GLU A 48 -2.15 -5.96 19.79
CA GLU A 48 -1.71 -5.84 18.39
C GLU A 48 -2.11 -4.49 17.77
N GLU A 49 -3.27 -3.93 18.13
CA GLU A 49 -3.73 -2.63 17.63
C GLU A 49 -3.02 -1.43 18.32
N ASP A 50 -2.31 -1.64 19.43
CA ASP A 50 -1.64 -0.59 20.20
C ASP A 50 -0.14 -0.44 19.87
N VAL A 51 0.46 -1.31 19.07
CA VAL A 51 1.88 -1.28 18.71
C VAL A 51 2.08 -1.03 17.22
N VAL A 52 2.97 -0.10 16.88
CA VAL A 52 3.30 0.32 15.52
C VAL A 52 4.81 0.28 15.31
N VAL A 53 5.26 -0.20 14.16
CA VAL A 53 6.67 -0.27 13.76
C VAL A 53 6.99 0.71 12.62
N GLY A 54 6.08 0.83 11.65
CA GLY A 54 6.28 1.56 10.39
C GLY A 54 6.54 3.06 10.54
N ALA A 55 6.21 3.69 11.66
CA ALA A 55 6.38 5.14 11.80
C ALA A 55 7.78 5.57 12.28
N ALA A 56 8.61 4.65 12.80
CA ALA A 56 9.91 4.99 13.39
C ALA A 56 10.98 3.90 13.21
N LYS A 57 10.74 2.90 12.34
CA LYS A 57 11.62 1.71 12.17
C LYS A 57 11.87 0.95 13.50
N ARG A 58 10.99 1.07 14.47
CA ARG A 58 11.01 0.41 15.78
C ARG A 58 9.61 0.35 16.39
N GLU A 59 9.42 -0.57 17.31
CA GLU A 59 8.16 -0.67 18.04
C GLU A 59 7.91 0.58 18.90
N GLN A 60 6.72 1.12 18.78
CA GLN A 60 6.22 2.24 19.59
C GLN A 60 4.75 2.00 19.91
N SER A 61 4.31 2.48 21.08
CA SER A 61 2.88 2.50 21.36
C SER A 61 2.18 3.55 20.49
N LEU A 62 0.96 3.25 20.06
CA LEU A 62 0.15 4.13 19.21
C LEU A 62 -0.01 5.55 19.82
N GLY A 63 -0.04 5.67 21.14
CA GLY A 63 -0.09 6.94 21.87
C GLY A 63 1.14 7.82 21.72
N ASN A 64 2.32 7.20 21.55
CA ASN A 64 3.63 7.89 21.55
C ASN A 64 4.28 7.97 20.15
N VAL A 65 3.61 7.53 19.12
CA VAL A 65 4.13 7.63 17.75
C VAL A 65 3.93 9.03 17.18
N ALA A 66 4.98 9.56 16.54
CA ALA A 66 4.99 10.93 15.97
C ALA A 66 4.27 11.00 14.61
N SER A 67 3.09 10.40 14.50
CA SER A 67 2.26 10.38 13.29
C SER A 67 0.81 10.05 13.63
N ALA A 68 -0.11 10.35 12.70
CA ALA A 68 -1.48 9.83 12.72
C ALA A 68 -1.48 8.41 12.12
N VAL A 69 -1.69 7.39 12.94
CA VAL A 69 -1.63 5.99 12.52
C VAL A 69 -2.93 5.26 12.82
N THR A 70 -3.37 4.44 11.88
CA THR A 70 -4.48 3.48 12.06
C THR A 70 -3.97 2.08 11.77
N VAL A 71 -4.29 1.14 12.64
CA VAL A 71 -3.94 -0.27 12.48
C VAL A 71 -5.18 -1.05 12.05
N VAL A 72 -5.06 -1.79 10.95
CA VAL A 72 -6.06 -2.76 10.49
C VAL A 72 -5.56 -4.14 10.87
N SER A 73 -6.18 -4.76 11.89
CA SER A 73 -5.76 -6.07 12.43
C SER A 73 -6.13 -7.22 11.49
N GLY A 74 -5.38 -8.34 11.61
CA GLY A 74 -5.68 -9.59 10.89
C GLY A 74 -7.06 -10.15 11.23
N ASP A 75 -7.55 -9.96 12.47
CA ASP A 75 -8.91 -10.33 12.85
C ASP A 75 -9.97 -9.55 12.05
N ARG A 76 -9.79 -8.22 11.91
CA ARG A 76 -10.63 -7.38 11.04
C ARG A 76 -10.57 -7.85 9.59
N ILE A 77 -9.37 -8.13 9.05
CA ILE A 77 -9.21 -8.62 7.67
C ILE A 77 -10.03 -9.90 7.44
N ARG A 78 -9.96 -10.87 8.35
CA ARG A 78 -10.67 -12.16 8.24
C ARG A 78 -12.18 -12.02 8.41
N ARG A 79 -12.65 -11.27 9.42
CA ARG A 79 -14.10 -11.12 9.70
C ARG A 79 -14.84 -10.39 8.58
N PHE A 80 -14.21 -9.40 7.96
CA PHE A 80 -14.79 -8.65 6.85
C PHE A 80 -14.44 -9.23 5.48
N GLY A 81 -13.61 -10.30 5.45
CA GLY A 81 -13.28 -11.04 4.24
C GLY A 81 -12.54 -10.22 3.19
N TYR A 82 -11.72 -9.23 3.58
CA TYR A 82 -10.93 -8.46 2.63
C TYR A 82 -10.01 -9.37 1.83
N ARG A 83 -9.86 -9.09 0.52
CA ARG A 83 -9.13 -9.92 -0.44
C ARG A 83 -7.75 -9.35 -0.76
N THR A 84 -7.60 -8.02 -0.66
CA THR A 84 -6.36 -7.28 -0.93
C THR A 84 -6.03 -6.30 0.20
N VAL A 85 -4.81 -5.82 0.21
CA VAL A 85 -4.39 -4.75 1.12
C VAL A 85 -5.18 -3.47 0.85
N ALA A 86 -5.39 -3.12 -0.43
CA ALA A 86 -6.16 -1.96 -0.84
C ALA A 86 -7.58 -1.95 -0.26
N GLU A 87 -8.32 -3.08 -0.34
CA GLU A 87 -9.64 -3.21 0.27
C GLU A 87 -9.61 -3.02 1.79
N ALA A 88 -8.62 -3.60 2.45
CA ALA A 88 -8.51 -3.54 3.92
C ALA A 88 -8.28 -2.10 4.43
N ILE A 89 -7.53 -1.28 3.68
CA ILE A 89 -7.21 0.10 4.07
C ILE A 89 -8.25 1.12 3.59
N ALA A 90 -9.08 0.80 2.60
CA ALA A 90 -10.13 1.70 2.08
C ALA A 90 -11.18 2.11 3.15
N ALA A 91 -11.26 1.36 4.25
CA ALA A 91 -12.13 1.67 5.38
C ALA A 91 -11.44 2.47 6.50
N VAL A 92 -10.23 3.00 6.27
CA VAL A 92 -9.50 3.90 7.19
C VAL A 92 -9.90 5.34 6.88
N ALA A 93 -10.12 6.17 7.90
CA ALA A 93 -10.45 7.59 7.69
C ALA A 93 -9.33 8.30 6.90
N GLY A 94 -9.72 9.20 6.01
CA GLY A 94 -8.80 9.92 5.12
C GLY A 94 -8.22 9.09 3.99
N VAL A 95 -8.66 7.83 3.81
CA VAL A 95 -8.17 6.91 2.77
C VAL A 95 -9.32 6.49 1.86
N TYR A 96 -9.08 6.46 0.56
CA TYR A 96 -10.02 5.92 -0.43
C TYR A 96 -9.28 5.17 -1.53
N LEU A 97 -9.95 4.15 -2.07
CA LEU A 97 -9.41 3.32 -3.13
C LEU A 97 -9.83 3.85 -4.50
N VAL A 98 -8.93 3.79 -5.45
CA VAL A 98 -9.14 4.12 -6.86
C VAL A 98 -8.70 2.92 -7.71
N ASP A 99 -9.67 2.20 -8.27
CA ASP A 99 -9.43 1.15 -9.27
C ASP A 99 -9.80 1.69 -10.64
N ASN A 100 -8.82 2.17 -11.37
CA ASN A 100 -9.02 2.73 -12.71
C ASN A 100 -8.90 1.68 -13.83
N ARG A 101 -8.90 0.39 -13.51
CA ARG A 101 -8.76 -0.76 -14.42
C ARG A 101 -7.37 -0.92 -15.04
N LEU A 102 -6.42 -0.04 -14.73
CA LEU A 102 -4.98 -0.23 -15.02
C LEU A 102 -4.21 -0.58 -13.75
N SER A 103 -4.59 0.03 -12.64
CA SER A 103 -3.92 -0.15 -11.35
C SER A 103 -4.86 0.16 -10.18
N TYR A 104 -4.51 -0.36 -9.00
CA TYR A 104 -5.08 0.07 -7.73
C TYR A 104 -4.22 1.19 -7.16
N SER A 105 -4.79 2.39 -7.05
CA SER A 105 -4.16 3.49 -6.35
C SER A 105 -4.97 3.91 -5.11
N VAL A 106 -4.31 4.58 -4.19
CA VAL A 106 -4.90 5.00 -2.92
C VAL A 106 -4.79 6.50 -2.79
N GLY A 107 -5.91 7.16 -2.52
CA GLY A 107 -5.92 8.54 -2.12
C GLY A 107 -5.79 8.69 -0.61
N ILE A 108 -5.00 9.67 -0.18
CA ILE A 108 -4.84 10.02 1.23
C ILE A 108 -5.15 11.51 1.41
N ARG A 109 -6.12 11.82 2.29
CA ARG A 109 -6.52 13.20 2.60
C ARG A 109 -6.86 14.01 1.35
N GLY A 110 -7.67 13.41 0.47
CA GLY A 110 -8.15 14.00 -0.78
C GLY A 110 -7.13 14.04 -1.92
N LEU A 111 -5.90 13.60 -1.72
CA LEU A 111 -4.86 13.62 -2.73
C LEU A 111 -4.67 12.24 -3.35
N ASN A 112 -5.08 12.11 -4.62
CA ASN A 112 -4.76 11.04 -5.55
C ASN A 112 -4.80 11.64 -6.95
N ILE A 113 -3.64 11.92 -7.51
CA ILE A 113 -3.52 12.50 -8.84
C ILE A 113 -3.82 11.39 -9.86
N PRO A 114 -4.78 11.59 -10.79
CA PRO A 114 -5.06 10.61 -11.84
C PRO A 114 -3.79 10.24 -12.62
N GLY A 115 -3.48 8.95 -12.72
CA GLY A 115 -2.20 8.47 -13.27
C GLY A 115 -1.04 8.39 -12.26
N ASP A 116 -1.27 8.71 -10.98
CA ASP A 116 -0.30 8.44 -9.90
C ASP A 116 -0.46 7.00 -9.41
N TYR A 117 0.47 6.17 -9.75
CA TYR A 117 0.50 4.73 -9.42
C TYR A 117 1.05 4.47 -8.00
N ASN A 118 0.56 5.15 -6.97
CA ASN A 118 1.06 5.11 -5.58
C ASN A 118 2.51 5.63 -5.41
N THR A 119 3.01 6.43 -6.33
CA THR A 119 4.41 6.89 -6.32
C THR A 119 4.72 7.82 -5.14
N ARG A 120 3.69 8.40 -4.53
CA ARG A 120 3.77 9.32 -3.38
C ARG A 120 3.47 8.67 -2.03
N ILE A 121 3.30 7.34 -2.04
CA ILE A 121 3.06 6.53 -0.85
C ILE A 121 4.17 5.50 -0.72
N LEU A 122 4.82 5.44 0.43
CA LEU A 122 5.79 4.40 0.70
C LEU A 122 5.07 3.14 1.17
N VAL A 123 5.25 2.04 0.46
CA VAL A 123 4.72 0.73 0.85
C VAL A 123 5.85 -0.12 1.41
N LEU A 124 5.63 -0.66 2.59
CA LEU A 124 6.56 -1.54 3.28
C LEU A 124 5.95 -2.93 3.47
N VAL A 125 6.78 -3.95 3.37
CA VAL A 125 6.44 -5.31 3.80
C VAL A 125 7.49 -5.75 4.81
N ASP A 126 7.07 -5.98 6.06
CA ASP A 126 7.94 -6.26 7.20
C ASP A 126 9.09 -5.23 7.33
N GLY A 127 8.82 -3.95 7.02
CA GLY A 127 9.77 -2.84 7.07
C GLY A 127 10.68 -2.69 5.83
N ALA A 128 10.62 -3.60 4.85
CA ALA A 128 11.30 -3.46 3.57
C ALA A 128 10.47 -2.62 2.60
N SER A 129 11.07 -1.62 1.96
CA SER A 129 10.42 -0.85 0.89
C SER A 129 10.20 -1.73 -0.35
N VAL A 130 8.97 -1.71 -0.85
CA VAL A 130 8.58 -2.44 -2.05
C VAL A 130 8.28 -1.52 -3.24
N ASN A 131 8.39 -0.20 -3.08
CA ASN A 131 8.37 0.71 -4.22
C ASN A 131 9.53 0.36 -5.16
N GLU A 132 9.22 0.18 -6.44
CA GLU A 132 10.19 -0.24 -7.42
C GLU A 132 11.06 0.94 -7.94
N GLY A 133 12.15 0.64 -8.63
CA GLY A 133 13.18 1.63 -8.95
C GLY A 133 12.98 2.38 -10.26
N TRP A 134 11.96 2.06 -11.07
CA TRP A 134 11.72 2.69 -12.38
C TRP A 134 10.68 3.82 -12.30
N ALA A 135 9.44 3.48 -11.99
CA ALA A 135 8.35 4.46 -11.85
C ALA A 135 8.05 4.82 -10.39
N ALA A 136 8.76 4.22 -9.42
CA ALA A 136 8.49 4.31 -7.98
C ALA A 136 7.11 3.75 -7.57
N PHE A 137 6.51 2.92 -8.43
CA PHE A 137 5.24 2.25 -8.20
C PHE A 137 5.30 1.31 -7.00
N ALA A 138 4.15 1.13 -6.33
CA ALA A 138 3.96 0.10 -5.32
C ALA A 138 2.55 -0.49 -5.39
N GLY A 139 2.46 -1.79 -5.61
CA GLY A 139 1.21 -2.54 -5.68
C GLY A 139 0.55 -2.74 -4.32
N LEU A 140 -0.76 -2.53 -4.26
CA LEU A 140 -1.59 -2.74 -3.06
C LEU A 140 -2.80 -3.65 -3.36
N GLY A 141 -3.01 -3.98 -4.62
CA GLY A 141 -4.05 -4.87 -5.12
C GLY A 141 -3.56 -6.31 -5.27
N TRP A 142 -3.69 -6.82 -6.50
CA TRP A 142 -3.24 -8.16 -6.90
C TRP A 142 -1.77 -8.19 -7.34
N ASP A 143 -1.18 -7.03 -7.46
CA ASP A 143 0.18 -6.68 -7.85
C ASP A 143 1.11 -6.55 -6.64
N THR A 144 1.03 -7.46 -5.68
CA THR A 144 1.75 -7.39 -4.41
C THR A 144 2.50 -8.68 -4.09
N PHE A 145 3.56 -8.57 -3.29
CA PHE A 145 4.36 -9.69 -2.78
C PHE A 145 3.65 -10.55 -1.73
N VAL A 146 2.52 -10.09 -1.20
CA VAL A 146 1.94 -10.65 0.02
C VAL A 146 0.52 -11.10 -0.23
N SER A 147 0.24 -12.37 0.05
CA SER A 147 -1.13 -12.82 0.21
C SER A 147 -1.76 -12.14 1.43
N ILE A 148 -3.00 -11.68 1.29
CA ILE A 148 -3.77 -11.13 2.42
C ILE A 148 -3.90 -12.15 3.56
N GLU A 149 -3.78 -13.45 3.25
CA GLU A 149 -3.83 -14.54 4.22
C GLU A 149 -2.60 -14.60 5.12
N ASP A 150 -1.48 -14.00 4.69
CA ASP A 150 -0.24 -13.90 5.48
C ASP A 150 -0.19 -12.65 6.36
N VAL A 151 -1.13 -11.73 6.19
CA VAL A 151 -1.10 -10.45 6.91
C VAL A 151 -1.52 -10.63 8.38
N SER A 152 -0.67 -10.18 9.30
CA SER A 152 -0.99 -10.01 10.72
C SER A 152 -1.73 -8.70 10.94
N ARG A 153 -1.18 -7.60 10.42
CA ARG A 153 -1.79 -6.27 10.47
C ARG A 153 -1.28 -5.37 9.34
N ILE A 154 -2.01 -4.29 9.08
CA ILE A 154 -1.60 -3.22 8.18
C ILE A 154 -1.58 -1.93 8.98
N GLU A 155 -0.45 -1.24 8.99
CA GLU A 155 -0.27 0.05 9.64
C GLU A 155 -0.37 1.15 8.58
N VAL A 156 -1.41 1.97 8.65
CA VAL A 156 -1.65 3.10 7.74
C VAL A 156 -1.22 4.38 8.45
N ILE A 157 -0.11 4.95 8.01
CA ILE A 157 0.51 6.14 8.56
C ILE A 157 0.22 7.29 7.60
N ARG A 158 -0.53 8.28 8.06
CA ARG A 158 -0.89 9.46 7.27
C ARG A 158 0.03 10.62 7.59
N GLY A 159 0.43 11.34 6.57
CA GLY A 159 1.38 12.43 6.66
C GLY A 159 2.82 12.04 6.32
N PRO A 160 3.67 13.03 6.03
CA PRO A 160 5.03 12.78 5.59
C PRO A 160 5.90 12.19 6.71
N VAL A 161 6.67 11.15 6.38
CA VAL A 161 7.63 10.47 7.28
C VAL A 161 9.01 10.41 6.64
N SER A 162 9.32 11.33 5.73
CA SER A 162 10.60 11.38 5.02
C SER A 162 11.79 11.57 5.93
N SER A 163 11.63 12.15 7.12
CA SER A 163 12.69 12.26 8.14
C SER A 163 13.23 10.91 8.64
N VAL A 164 12.52 9.81 8.40
CA VAL A 164 12.94 8.44 8.78
C VAL A 164 13.24 7.59 7.56
N TYR A 165 12.40 7.69 6.52
CA TYR A 165 12.42 6.80 5.37
C TYR A 165 12.98 7.44 4.08
N GLY A 166 13.21 8.76 4.06
CA GLY A 166 13.65 9.47 2.85
C GLY A 166 12.51 9.67 1.86
N ALA A 167 12.81 9.56 0.58
CA ALA A 167 11.87 9.75 -0.51
C ALA A 167 10.68 8.78 -0.46
N ASN A 168 9.59 9.13 -1.14
CA ASN A 168 8.33 8.39 -1.29
C ASN A 168 7.43 8.30 -0.05
N ALA A 169 7.93 8.52 1.17
CA ALA A 169 7.08 8.70 2.36
C ALA A 169 6.44 10.10 2.37
N PHE A 170 5.79 10.48 1.25
CA PHE A 170 5.34 11.83 0.94
C PHE A 170 3.92 12.08 1.49
N PHE A 171 2.90 11.33 1.04
CA PHE A 171 1.55 11.38 1.62
C PHE A 171 1.39 10.46 2.82
N GLY A 172 2.21 9.42 2.93
CA GLY A 172 2.15 8.48 4.03
C GLY A 172 2.90 7.18 3.78
N ILE A 173 2.69 6.24 4.69
CA ILE A 173 3.26 4.90 4.64
C ILE A 173 2.13 3.87 4.83
N ILE A 174 2.17 2.81 4.04
CA ILE A 174 1.38 1.59 4.27
C ILE A 174 2.37 0.49 4.61
N ASN A 175 2.45 0.10 5.89
CA ASN A 175 3.32 -0.97 6.35
C ASN A 175 2.53 -2.26 6.56
N ILE A 176 2.81 -3.26 5.76
CA ILE A 176 2.19 -4.59 5.79
C ILE A 176 3.06 -5.47 6.67
N VAL A 177 2.56 -5.83 7.83
CA VAL A 177 3.24 -6.73 8.77
C VAL A 177 2.68 -8.14 8.58
N THR A 178 3.55 -9.09 8.24
CA THR A 178 3.12 -10.47 8.00
C THR A 178 3.15 -11.27 9.29
N ARG A 179 2.34 -12.37 9.36
CA ARG A 179 2.25 -13.23 10.55
C ARG A 179 3.57 -13.93 10.83
N GLY A 180 3.98 -13.94 12.09
CA GLY A 180 5.11 -14.74 12.54
C GLY A 180 4.82 -16.25 12.55
N ALA A 181 5.86 -17.09 12.74
CA ALA A 181 5.67 -18.53 12.78
C ALA A 181 4.78 -19.00 13.96
N ALA A 182 4.80 -18.28 15.07
CA ALA A 182 3.94 -18.56 16.22
C ALA A 182 2.44 -18.30 15.95
N GLU A 183 2.13 -17.40 14.99
CA GLU A 183 0.76 -17.01 14.60
C GLU A 183 0.25 -17.79 13.38
N THR A 184 1.12 -18.56 12.74
CA THR A 184 0.85 -19.24 11.46
C THR A 184 0.77 -20.76 11.70
N PRO A 185 -0.25 -21.44 11.17
CA PRO A 185 -0.31 -22.91 11.18
C PRO A 185 0.92 -23.52 10.51
N ARG A 186 1.31 -24.73 10.92
CA ARG A 186 2.47 -25.43 10.33
C ARG A 186 2.36 -25.60 8.82
N ALA A 187 1.15 -25.86 8.35
CA ALA A 187 0.81 -25.85 6.93
C ALA A 187 -0.62 -25.37 6.76
N TRP A 188 -0.89 -24.63 5.70
CA TRP A 188 -2.24 -24.17 5.39
C TRP A 188 -2.40 -24.01 3.87
N ALA A 189 -3.64 -24.15 3.42
CA ALA A 189 -4.03 -23.84 2.04
C ALA A 189 -5.42 -23.21 2.04
N LYS A 190 -5.65 -22.25 1.16
CA LYS A 190 -6.93 -21.57 0.99
C LYS A 190 -7.22 -21.33 -0.49
N THR A 191 -8.47 -21.55 -0.88
CA THR A 191 -8.95 -21.24 -2.24
C THR A 191 -10.19 -20.37 -2.12
N SER A 192 -10.26 -19.33 -2.92
CA SER A 192 -11.41 -18.46 -3.09
C SER A 192 -11.86 -18.49 -4.54
N ILE A 193 -13.18 -18.51 -4.75
CA ILE A 193 -13.82 -18.35 -6.05
C ILE A 193 -14.84 -17.21 -5.97
N ASN A 194 -15.12 -16.56 -7.09
CA ASN A 194 -16.05 -15.45 -7.13
C ASN A 194 -16.95 -15.46 -8.39
N SER A 195 -17.99 -14.62 -8.35
CA SER A 195 -19.00 -14.56 -9.43
C SER A 195 -18.54 -13.82 -10.69
N ILE A 196 -17.35 -13.20 -10.67
CA ILE A 196 -16.73 -12.57 -11.84
C ILE A 196 -15.69 -13.49 -12.49
N ASN A 197 -15.86 -14.79 -12.33
CA ASN A 197 -15.02 -15.86 -12.87
C ASN A 197 -13.56 -15.75 -12.45
N GLY A 198 -13.33 -15.43 -11.17
CA GLY A 198 -12.00 -15.36 -10.59
C GLY A 198 -11.77 -16.45 -9.55
N SER A 199 -10.54 -16.89 -9.44
CA SER A 199 -10.06 -17.80 -8.40
C SER A 199 -8.74 -17.33 -7.81
N ILE A 200 -8.58 -17.54 -6.50
CA ILE A 200 -7.35 -17.25 -5.78
C ILE A 200 -7.03 -18.45 -4.92
N THR A 201 -5.85 -19.02 -5.12
CA THR A 201 -5.36 -20.13 -4.29
C THR A 201 -4.05 -19.70 -3.62
N SER A 202 -4.02 -19.83 -2.31
CA SER A 202 -2.83 -19.53 -1.49
C SER A 202 -2.50 -20.72 -0.62
N ALA A 203 -1.21 -20.99 -0.43
CA ALA A 203 -0.72 -22.02 0.49
C ALA A 203 0.55 -21.54 1.18
N GLY A 204 0.79 -22.04 2.38
CA GLY A 204 1.99 -21.65 3.11
C GLY A 204 2.32 -22.66 4.21
N PHE A 205 3.50 -22.42 4.76
CA PHE A 205 3.99 -23.16 5.91
C PHE A 205 4.72 -22.25 6.90
N ALA A 206 4.79 -22.67 8.14
CA ALA A 206 5.60 -22.00 9.16
C ALA A 206 6.19 -23.03 10.13
N GLN A 207 7.42 -22.80 10.54
CA GLN A 207 8.13 -23.62 11.52
C GLN A 207 8.95 -22.74 12.46
N GLY A 208 9.00 -23.09 13.72
CA GLY A 208 9.79 -22.41 14.75
C GLY A 208 8.94 -21.56 15.69
N GLY A 209 9.54 -20.58 16.33
CA GLY A 209 8.92 -19.70 17.33
C GLY A 209 9.57 -18.32 17.34
N VAL A 210 9.61 -17.68 18.50
CA VAL A 210 10.07 -16.27 18.62
C VAL A 210 11.57 -16.10 18.29
N HIS A 211 12.42 -17.05 18.69
CA HIS A 211 13.89 -16.93 18.53
C HIS A 211 14.40 -17.41 17.18
N GLN A 212 13.68 -18.35 16.56
CA GLN A 212 14.01 -18.86 15.24
C GLN A 212 12.73 -19.19 14.50
N GLN A 213 12.64 -18.78 13.27
CA GLN A 213 11.48 -19.08 12.43
C GLN A 213 11.86 -19.19 10.97
N LEU A 214 11.13 -20.07 10.29
CA LEU A 214 11.12 -20.16 8.84
C LEU A 214 9.66 -20.23 8.39
N ARG A 215 9.29 -19.43 7.44
CA ARG A 215 7.94 -19.43 6.86
C ARG A 215 8.01 -19.15 5.36
N GLY A 216 7.04 -19.65 4.65
CA GLY A 216 6.91 -19.40 3.21
C GLY A 216 5.46 -19.46 2.78
N SER A 217 5.14 -18.76 1.73
CA SER A 217 3.83 -18.76 1.11
C SER A 217 3.91 -18.61 -0.39
N LEU A 218 2.88 -19.11 -1.06
CA LEU A 218 2.65 -18.98 -2.49
C LEU A 218 1.20 -18.57 -2.69
N GLN A 219 0.93 -17.72 -3.70
CA GLN A 219 -0.39 -17.35 -4.16
C GLN A 219 -0.43 -17.41 -5.67
N PHE A 220 -1.51 -17.96 -6.18
CA PHE A 220 -1.89 -17.91 -7.58
C PHE A 220 -3.29 -17.30 -7.68
N MET A 221 -3.47 -16.36 -8.60
CA MET A 221 -4.76 -15.75 -8.91
C MET A 221 -4.96 -15.80 -10.43
N ASP A 222 -6.16 -16.16 -10.81
CA ASP A 222 -6.66 -16.09 -12.19
C ASP A 222 -8.03 -15.44 -12.18
N ARG A 223 -8.22 -14.40 -12.96
CA ARG A 223 -9.45 -13.62 -13.07
C ARG A 223 -9.76 -13.37 -14.54
N ILE A 224 -10.90 -13.83 -15.01
CA ILE A 224 -11.37 -13.56 -16.37
C ILE A 224 -11.85 -12.11 -16.50
N GLY A 225 -12.38 -11.53 -15.41
CA GLY A 225 -12.83 -10.15 -15.36
C GLY A 225 -14.28 -9.96 -15.79
N GLU A 226 -14.63 -8.71 -16.01
CA GLU A 226 -16.01 -8.27 -16.28
C GLU A 226 -16.16 -7.77 -17.71
N THR A 227 -17.40 -7.75 -18.21
CA THR A 227 -17.78 -7.02 -19.42
C THR A 227 -18.20 -5.61 -19.00
N LEU A 228 -17.56 -4.60 -19.58
CA LEU A 228 -17.67 -3.21 -19.17
C LEU A 228 -18.13 -2.33 -20.34
N SER A 229 -18.85 -1.24 -20.05
CA SER A 229 -19.29 -0.27 -21.04
C SER A 229 -18.73 1.12 -20.70
N VAL A 230 -17.99 1.70 -21.65
CA VAL A 230 -17.50 3.07 -21.60
C VAL A 230 -17.81 3.71 -22.97
N PRO A 231 -18.98 4.35 -23.13
CA PRO A 231 -19.42 4.89 -24.43
C PRO A 231 -18.44 5.87 -25.09
N ALA A 232 -17.65 6.59 -24.30
CA ALA A 232 -16.59 7.47 -24.81
C ALA A 232 -15.45 6.70 -25.51
N ILE A 233 -15.26 5.41 -25.18
CA ILE A 233 -14.22 4.55 -25.77
C ILE A 233 -14.80 3.70 -26.90
N ALA A 234 -15.94 3.05 -26.67
CA ALA A 234 -16.59 2.18 -27.64
C ALA A 234 -18.12 2.19 -27.51
N PRO A 235 -18.88 2.11 -28.63
CA PRO A 235 -20.35 2.08 -28.60
C PRO A 235 -20.90 0.76 -28.03
N THR A 236 -20.10 -0.30 -28.00
CA THR A 236 -20.47 -1.62 -27.49
C THR A 236 -19.71 -1.93 -26.20
N SER A 237 -20.25 -2.86 -25.41
CA SER A 237 -19.56 -3.35 -24.21
C SER A 237 -18.28 -4.10 -24.59
N LEU A 238 -17.24 -3.93 -23.81
CA LEU A 238 -15.91 -4.50 -23.97
C LEU A 238 -15.68 -5.60 -22.92
N SER A 239 -15.07 -6.70 -23.30
CA SER A 239 -14.61 -7.77 -22.43
C SER A 239 -13.07 -7.85 -22.48
N GLY A 240 -12.45 -8.54 -21.53
CA GLY A 240 -10.99 -8.64 -21.47
C GLY A 240 -10.39 -7.83 -20.30
N ASP A 241 -11.16 -7.55 -19.24
CA ASP A 241 -10.71 -7.01 -17.97
C ASP A 241 -10.14 -8.15 -17.08
N GLY A 242 -9.26 -8.96 -17.65
CA GLY A 242 -8.69 -10.13 -16.99
C GLY A 242 -7.37 -9.82 -16.29
N SER A 243 -6.99 -10.72 -15.37
CA SER A 243 -5.66 -10.64 -14.76
C SER A 243 -5.20 -12.00 -14.24
N ILE A 244 -3.89 -12.20 -14.21
CA ILE A 244 -3.25 -13.37 -13.63
C ILE A 244 -2.08 -12.92 -12.76
N SER A 245 -1.99 -13.48 -11.56
CA SER A 245 -0.92 -13.17 -10.61
C SER A 245 -0.32 -14.43 -10.01
N PHE A 246 1.00 -14.39 -9.84
CA PHE A 246 1.75 -15.33 -9.01
C PHE A 246 2.59 -14.54 -8.02
N ALA A 247 2.49 -14.86 -6.73
CA ALA A 247 3.31 -14.27 -5.69
C ALA A 247 3.87 -15.37 -4.78
N GLY A 248 5.09 -15.16 -4.26
CA GLY A 248 5.70 -16.10 -3.33
C GLY A 248 6.68 -15.42 -2.40
N SER A 249 6.80 -15.97 -1.19
CA SER A 249 7.72 -15.47 -0.17
C SER A 249 8.37 -16.60 0.64
N ILE A 250 9.62 -16.38 1.03
CA ILE A 250 10.33 -17.14 2.06
C ILE A 250 10.96 -16.14 3.01
N VAL A 251 10.69 -16.29 4.30
CA VAL A 251 11.20 -15.41 5.36
C VAL A 251 11.75 -16.28 6.49
N GLY A 252 12.97 -16.00 6.91
CA GLY A 252 13.59 -16.68 8.04
C GLY A 252 14.23 -15.71 9.01
N SER A 253 14.28 -16.07 10.29
CA SER A 253 15.06 -15.34 11.29
C SER A 253 15.67 -16.28 12.33
N TYR A 254 16.84 -15.87 12.85
CA TYR A 254 17.56 -16.55 13.90
C TYR A 254 18.37 -15.55 14.72
N GLU A 255 18.08 -15.44 16.03
CA GLU A 255 18.84 -14.62 17.00
C GLU A 255 19.21 -13.22 16.49
N GLY A 256 18.22 -12.45 16.06
CA GLY A 256 18.42 -11.08 15.56
C GLY A 256 18.87 -10.99 14.10
N THR A 257 19.25 -12.10 13.46
CA THR A 257 19.49 -12.17 12.01
C THR A 257 18.19 -12.51 11.31
N PHE A 258 17.91 -11.85 10.18
CA PHE A 258 16.78 -12.19 9.33
C PHE A 258 17.18 -12.21 7.86
N GLY A 259 16.41 -12.93 7.08
CA GLY A 259 16.51 -12.91 5.62
C GLY A 259 15.13 -13.13 5.01
N GLN A 260 14.90 -12.50 3.87
CA GLN A 260 13.67 -12.69 3.10
C GLN A 260 13.93 -12.66 1.60
N VAL A 261 13.15 -13.47 0.89
CA VAL A 261 13.04 -13.47 -0.57
C VAL A 261 11.56 -13.41 -0.89
N ARG A 262 11.17 -12.43 -1.69
CA ARG A 262 9.80 -12.25 -2.15
C ARG A 262 9.79 -11.99 -3.63
N ALA A 263 8.85 -12.59 -4.34
CA ALA A 263 8.70 -12.40 -5.78
C ALA A 263 7.23 -12.34 -6.14
N TYR A 264 6.90 -11.54 -7.15
CA TYR A 264 5.63 -11.65 -7.81
C TYR A 264 5.77 -11.42 -9.32
N ARG A 265 4.78 -11.94 -10.06
CA ARG A 265 4.50 -11.59 -11.43
C ARG A 265 3.01 -11.36 -11.55
N TYR A 266 2.64 -10.22 -12.08
CA TYR A 266 1.25 -9.82 -12.30
C TYR A 266 1.07 -9.38 -13.76
N ARG A 267 0.11 -9.99 -14.44
CA ARG A 267 -0.34 -9.54 -15.75
C ARG A 267 -1.78 -9.06 -15.61
N ARG A 268 -2.08 -7.93 -16.21
CA ARG A 268 -3.42 -7.39 -16.35
C ARG A 268 -3.72 -7.09 -17.80
N ASP A 269 -4.93 -7.35 -18.21
CA ASP A 269 -5.47 -6.98 -19.51
C ASP A 269 -6.40 -5.77 -19.31
N SER A 270 -6.49 -4.87 -20.30
CA SER A 270 -7.45 -3.76 -20.26
C SER A 270 -8.25 -3.68 -21.55
N PRO A 271 -9.57 -3.86 -21.50
CA PRO A 271 -10.41 -3.76 -22.69
C PRO A 271 -10.53 -2.33 -23.21
N PHE A 272 -10.15 -1.35 -22.40
CA PHE A 272 -10.24 0.07 -22.75
C PHE A 272 -9.08 0.54 -23.62
N ALA A 273 -8.10 -0.32 -23.88
CA ALA A 273 -6.96 -0.05 -24.75
C ALA A 273 -6.36 1.35 -24.52
N PRO A 274 -5.65 1.59 -23.40
CA PRO A 274 -4.99 2.87 -23.12
C PRO A 274 -4.03 3.25 -24.26
N TYR A 275 -3.56 4.48 -24.28
CA TYR A 275 -2.58 4.98 -25.22
C TYR A 275 -3.03 4.88 -26.70
N ASN A 276 -4.33 5.20 -26.95
CA ASN A 276 -4.95 5.08 -28.28
C ASN A 276 -4.98 3.67 -28.89
N GLY A 277 -4.95 2.64 -28.06
CA GLY A 277 -5.04 1.25 -28.52
C GLY A 277 -6.36 0.94 -29.24
N ASP A 278 -6.35 -0.05 -30.11
CA ASP A 278 -7.52 -0.49 -30.90
C ASP A 278 -8.43 -1.39 -30.07
N VAL A 279 -9.52 -0.83 -29.55
CA VAL A 279 -10.53 -1.57 -28.77
C VAL A 279 -11.24 -2.68 -29.56
N THR A 280 -11.11 -2.71 -30.87
CA THR A 280 -11.69 -3.78 -31.72
C THR A 280 -10.76 -4.99 -31.86
N ALA A 281 -9.49 -4.86 -31.45
CA ALA A 281 -8.56 -5.97 -31.41
C ALA A 281 -8.97 -7.01 -30.34
N GLY A 282 -8.68 -8.26 -30.58
CA GLY A 282 -9.06 -9.35 -29.65
C GLY A 282 -8.39 -9.26 -28.26
N ASN A 283 -7.23 -8.60 -28.18
CA ASN A 283 -6.52 -8.31 -26.93
C ASN A 283 -5.76 -7.00 -27.10
N PRO A 284 -6.45 -5.84 -26.92
CA PRO A 284 -5.91 -4.54 -27.32
C PRO A 284 -4.78 -4.04 -26.44
N TYR A 285 -4.70 -4.52 -25.19
CA TYR A 285 -3.70 -4.11 -24.22
C TYR A 285 -3.51 -5.15 -23.13
N TYR A 286 -2.28 -5.40 -22.79
CA TYR A 286 -1.92 -6.03 -21.52
C TYR A 286 -0.60 -5.46 -20.99
N ALA A 287 -0.46 -5.46 -19.66
CA ALA A 287 0.79 -5.11 -19.00
C ALA A 287 1.20 -6.22 -18.02
N THR A 288 2.50 -6.39 -17.85
CA THR A 288 3.10 -7.38 -16.96
C THR A 288 4.13 -6.72 -16.06
N ASP A 289 3.94 -6.85 -14.76
CA ASP A 289 4.89 -6.45 -13.73
C ASP A 289 5.57 -7.70 -13.16
N THR A 290 6.87 -7.65 -12.96
CA THR A 290 7.65 -8.71 -12.31
C THR A 290 8.60 -8.08 -11.32
N GLN A 291 8.59 -8.55 -10.09
CA GLN A 291 9.48 -7.98 -9.07
C GLN A 291 10.05 -9.09 -8.17
N LEU A 292 11.32 -8.93 -7.79
CA LEU A 292 12.04 -9.79 -6.87
C LEU A 292 12.73 -8.92 -5.82
N LEU A 293 12.38 -9.13 -4.54
CA LEU A 293 13.03 -8.54 -3.39
C LEU A 293 13.84 -9.61 -2.64
N VAL A 294 15.11 -9.33 -2.41
CA VAL A 294 15.99 -10.10 -1.54
C VAL A 294 16.54 -9.17 -0.49
N GLU A 295 16.38 -9.50 0.77
CA GLU A 295 16.86 -8.67 1.89
C GLU A 295 17.42 -9.56 3.00
N GLY A 296 18.46 -9.08 3.66
CA GLY A 296 18.99 -9.68 4.89
C GLY A 296 19.52 -8.61 5.84
N GLY A 297 19.47 -8.91 7.12
CA GLY A 297 19.92 -7.98 8.13
C GLY A 297 20.19 -8.64 9.48
N HIS A 298 20.79 -7.85 10.37
CA HIS A 298 21.09 -8.27 11.73
C HIS A 298 20.87 -7.10 12.69
N THR A 299 20.24 -7.40 13.81
CA THR A 299 20.06 -6.47 14.93
C THR A 299 20.73 -7.06 16.16
N ARG A 300 21.59 -6.25 16.81
CA ARG A 300 22.32 -6.67 18.01
C ARG A 300 22.25 -5.64 19.11
N GLU A 301 21.91 -6.08 20.29
CA GLU A 301 22.13 -5.32 21.52
C GLU A 301 23.60 -5.41 21.91
N VAL A 302 24.37 -4.35 21.64
CA VAL A 302 25.80 -4.30 21.91
C VAL A 302 26.07 -4.07 23.40
N THR A 303 25.22 -3.22 24.00
CA THR A 303 25.18 -2.97 25.45
C THR A 303 23.71 -2.77 25.85
N LYS A 304 23.41 -2.78 27.17
CA LYS A 304 22.07 -2.46 27.68
C LYS A 304 21.51 -1.10 27.22
N ARG A 305 22.31 -0.25 26.61
CA ARG A 305 21.95 1.08 26.14
C ARG A 305 22.15 1.28 24.64
N LEU A 306 22.87 0.40 23.96
CA LEU A 306 23.21 0.54 22.55
C LEU A 306 22.71 -0.69 21.76
N THR A 307 21.80 -0.44 20.85
CA THR A 307 21.37 -1.40 19.84
C THR A 307 21.85 -0.93 18.47
N ILE A 308 22.43 -1.81 17.69
CA ILE A 308 22.86 -1.56 16.31
C ILE A 308 22.08 -2.52 15.40
N ALA A 309 21.58 -2.00 14.29
CA ALA A 309 20.93 -2.78 13.25
C ALA A 309 21.50 -2.42 11.88
N GLY A 310 21.79 -3.44 11.09
CA GLY A 310 22.23 -3.29 9.70
C GLY A 310 21.39 -4.15 8.79
N ARG A 311 21.12 -3.68 7.57
CA ARG A 311 20.45 -4.45 6.52
C ARG A 311 21.01 -4.12 5.15
N ALA A 312 20.88 -5.08 4.22
CA ALA A 312 21.16 -4.88 2.81
C ALA A 312 20.08 -5.55 1.98
N TYR A 313 19.76 -4.99 0.84
CA TYR A 313 18.72 -5.50 -0.04
C TYR A 313 19.02 -5.30 -1.52
N ALA A 314 18.37 -6.12 -2.33
CA ALA A 314 18.23 -5.94 -3.77
C ALA A 314 16.74 -6.03 -4.13
N ASN A 315 16.24 -5.03 -4.85
CA ASN A 315 14.89 -4.99 -5.37
C ASN A 315 14.96 -4.86 -6.89
N LEU A 316 14.60 -5.92 -7.60
CA LEU A 316 14.71 -6.04 -9.05
C LEU A 316 13.31 -5.98 -9.65
N TYR A 317 13.08 -5.04 -10.56
CA TYR A 317 11.77 -4.82 -11.17
C TYR A 317 11.86 -4.77 -12.69
N GLY A 318 10.87 -5.35 -13.35
CA GLY A 318 10.65 -5.30 -14.78
C GLY A 318 9.18 -5.11 -15.11
N TYR A 319 8.91 -4.15 -15.96
CA TYR A 319 7.63 -3.84 -16.58
C TYR A 319 7.70 -4.17 -18.06
N ALA A 320 6.61 -4.69 -18.61
CA ALA A 320 6.39 -4.81 -20.04
C ALA A 320 4.91 -4.67 -20.34
N ASP A 321 4.58 -3.89 -21.35
CA ASP A 321 3.23 -3.87 -21.91
C ASP A 321 3.22 -4.13 -23.41
N HIS A 322 2.02 -4.34 -23.94
CA HIS A 322 1.75 -4.59 -25.35
C HIS A 322 0.49 -3.82 -25.75
N ILE A 323 0.62 -3.00 -26.78
CA ILE A 323 -0.44 -2.12 -27.24
C ILE A 323 -0.70 -2.41 -28.72
N VAL A 324 -1.92 -2.81 -29.05
CA VAL A 324 -2.36 -2.96 -30.44
C VAL A 324 -2.99 -1.65 -30.88
N GLN A 325 -2.38 -0.99 -31.87
CA GLN A 325 -2.90 0.27 -32.43
C GLN A 325 -3.60 0.04 -33.77
N GLN A 326 -4.65 0.81 -34.06
CA GLN A 326 -5.41 0.69 -35.28
C GLN A 326 -4.53 1.06 -36.50
N GLY A 327 -4.38 0.13 -37.44
CA GLY A 327 -3.65 0.37 -38.69
C GLY A 327 -2.13 0.45 -38.56
N SER A 328 -1.59 0.11 -37.38
CA SER A 328 -0.15 0.09 -37.11
C SER A 328 0.28 -1.30 -36.62
N ALA A 329 1.57 -1.60 -36.67
CA ALA A 329 2.11 -2.76 -35.99
C ALA A 329 1.96 -2.60 -34.48
N PRO A 330 1.80 -3.70 -33.71
CA PRO A 330 1.78 -3.65 -32.26
C PRO A 330 3.02 -2.95 -31.69
N PHE A 331 2.81 -2.24 -30.60
CA PHE A 331 3.83 -1.46 -29.93
C PHE A 331 4.05 -2.02 -28.53
N ASP A 332 5.30 -2.13 -28.12
CA ASP A 332 5.68 -2.66 -26.80
C ASP A 332 6.52 -1.64 -26.03
N ASP A 333 6.21 -1.47 -24.75
CA ASP A 333 7.04 -0.74 -23.80
C ASP A 333 7.67 -1.66 -22.77
N GLN A 334 8.91 -1.37 -22.39
CA GLN A 334 9.61 -2.07 -21.34
C GLN A 334 10.27 -1.07 -20.38
N GLY A 335 10.06 -1.28 -19.09
CA GLY A 335 10.73 -0.56 -18.03
C GLY A 335 11.49 -1.50 -17.10
N ARG A 336 12.63 -1.08 -16.62
CA ARG A 336 13.40 -1.81 -15.61
C ARG A 336 13.93 -0.87 -14.55
N GLY A 337 13.79 -1.29 -13.27
CA GLY A 337 14.30 -0.56 -12.13
C GLY A 337 14.91 -1.51 -11.11
N ASP A 338 16.22 -1.71 -11.20
CA ASP A 338 16.95 -2.49 -10.20
C ASP A 338 17.49 -1.51 -9.14
N SER A 339 17.28 -1.80 -7.87
CA SER A 339 17.85 -1.04 -6.76
C SER A 339 18.60 -1.94 -5.78
N TYR A 340 19.73 -1.47 -5.29
CA TYR A 340 20.60 -2.16 -4.34
C TYR A 340 20.91 -1.22 -3.22
N GLY A 341 20.55 -1.58 -1.99
CA GLY A 341 20.69 -0.66 -0.87
C GLY A 341 21.23 -1.31 0.40
N ALA A 342 21.78 -0.46 1.27
CA ALA A 342 22.18 -0.85 2.60
C ALA A 342 21.88 0.27 3.60
N GLU A 343 21.53 -0.12 4.81
CA GLU A 343 21.26 0.77 5.93
C GLU A 343 22.01 0.29 7.17
N LEU A 344 22.62 1.25 7.88
CA LEU A 344 23.16 1.04 9.23
C LEU A 344 22.52 2.05 10.17
N ARG A 345 21.98 1.59 11.30
CA ARG A 345 21.41 2.45 12.33
C ARG A 345 21.83 2.01 13.72
N GLY A 346 21.95 2.98 14.59
CA GLY A 346 22.19 2.76 16.01
C GLY A 346 21.17 3.50 16.86
N ARG A 347 20.73 2.90 17.96
CA ARG A 347 19.94 3.55 19.00
C ARG A 347 20.69 3.51 20.31
N TYR A 348 20.83 4.68 20.93
CA TYR A 348 21.49 4.83 22.22
C TYR A 348 20.54 5.46 23.26
N GLU A 349 20.31 4.76 24.38
CA GLU A 349 19.51 5.24 25.51
C GLU A 349 20.35 6.17 26.38
N LEU A 350 20.16 7.50 26.19
CA LEU A 350 20.89 8.55 26.87
C LEU A 350 20.56 8.60 28.37
N VAL A 351 19.25 8.61 28.70
CA VAL A 351 18.74 8.69 30.06
C VAL A 351 17.57 7.72 30.24
N VAL A 352 17.79 6.62 30.93
CA VAL A 352 16.82 5.54 31.08
C VAL A 352 15.54 5.96 31.83
N PRO A 353 15.57 6.71 32.96
CA PRO A 353 14.35 7.11 33.68
C PRO A 353 13.40 7.96 32.83
N GLN A 354 13.94 8.88 32.01
CA GLN A 354 13.17 9.76 31.12
C GLN A 354 12.94 9.16 29.74
N ARG A 355 13.34 7.90 29.53
CA ARG A 355 13.30 7.24 28.22
C ARG A 355 13.83 8.10 27.07
N LEU A 356 14.89 8.89 27.37
CA LEU A 356 15.53 9.74 26.39
C LEU A 356 16.46 8.89 25.53
N GLY A 357 16.17 8.76 24.24
CA GLY A 357 16.94 7.96 23.31
C GLY A 357 17.30 8.75 22.04
N LEU A 358 18.47 8.49 21.52
CA LEU A 358 18.93 8.98 20.23
C LEU A 358 19.02 7.81 19.25
N THR A 359 18.33 7.92 18.12
CA THR A 359 18.50 7.03 16.97
C THR A 359 19.21 7.79 15.87
N ALA A 360 20.28 7.22 15.31
CA ALA A 360 20.98 7.79 14.15
C ALA A 360 21.25 6.69 13.13
N GLY A 361 21.25 7.02 11.86
CA GLY A 361 21.50 6.06 10.81
C GLY A 361 21.97 6.69 9.50
N THR A 362 22.47 5.83 8.64
CA THR A 362 22.84 6.14 7.26
C THR A 362 22.31 5.07 6.32
N GLU A 363 21.95 5.49 5.13
CA GLU A 363 21.38 4.63 4.09
C GLU A 363 21.95 5.04 2.74
N ALA A 364 22.25 4.07 1.90
CA ALA A 364 22.66 4.32 0.52
C ALA A 364 21.98 3.33 -0.39
N THR A 365 21.44 3.83 -1.51
CA THR A 365 20.80 3.02 -2.54
C THR A 365 21.33 3.40 -3.92
N TYR A 366 21.79 2.41 -4.65
CA TYR A 366 22.17 2.52 -6.06
C TYR A 366 21.04 2.01 -6.94
N TYR A 367 20.70 2.81 -7.95
CA TYR A 367 19.65 2.50 -8.94
C TYR A 367 20.28 2.26 -10.31
N ARG A 368 19.77 1.23 -11.00
CA ARG A 368 20.02 0.96 -12.40
C ARG A 368 18.67 0.88 -13.10
N THR A 369 18.39 1.87 -13.94
CA THR A 369 17.08 1.99 -14.60
C THR A 369 17.23 2.02 -16.10
N TYR A 370 16.19 1.62 -16.79
CA TYR A 370 16.17 1.53 -18.23
C TYR A 370 14.71 1.54 -18.72
N SER A 371 14.45 2.21 -19.84
CA SER A 371 13.18 2.17 -20.56
C SER A 371 13.45 1.87 -22.03
N LYS A 372 12.52 1.18 -22.69
CA LYS A 372 12.58 0.86 -24.10
C LYS A 372 11.17 0.86 -24.67
N SER A 373 11.00 1.55 -25.80
CA SER A 373 9.78 1.53 -26.60
C SER A 373 10.13 1.04 -27.99
N PHE A 374 9.38 0.08 -28.55
CA PHE A 374 9.68 -0.49 -29.86
C PHE A 374 8.43 -1.05 -30.53
N THR A 375 8.43 -1.02 -31.86
CA THR A 375 7.43 -1.71 -32.66
C THR A 375 7.80 -3.18 -32.79
N GLU A 376 6.83 -4.08 -32.75
CA GLU A 376 7.06 -5.52 -32.89
C GLU A 376 7.90 -5.84 -34.16
N GLY A 377 9.01 -6.54 -33.95
CA GLY A 377 9.97 -6.89 -35.03
C GLY A 377 11.13 -5.90 -35.22
N ASP A 378 11.14 -4.76 -34.53
CA ASP A 378 12.25 -3.81 -34.53
C ASP A 378 12.86 -3.69 -33.11
N ASP A 379 13.86 -4.51 -32.85
CA ASP A 379 14.60 -4.56 -31.59
C ASP A 379 15.70 -3.48 -31.47
N ALA A 380 15.86 -2.64 -32.49
CA ALA A 380 16.90 -1.61 -32.49
C ALA A 380 16.49 -0.37 -31.70
N CYS A 381 17.33 0.01 -30.75
CA CYS A 381 17.27 1.35 -30.20
C CYS A 381 17.57 2.36 -31.31
N PRO A 382 16.81 3.48 -31.41
CA PRO A 382 17.07 4.50 -32.43
C PRO A 382 18.55 4.93 -32.43
N PRO A 383 19.19 5.12 -33.61
CA PRO A 383 20.60 5.47 -33.72
C PRO A 383 20.96 6.80 -33.06
N ASP A 384 20.01 7.70 -32.92
CA ASP A 384 20.11 9.01 -32.30
C ASP A 384 20.10 8.96 -30.75
N GLY A 385 20.08 7.74 -30.19
CA GLY A 385 20.10 7.53 -28.75
C GLY A 385 18.83 8.05 -28.08
N GLY A 386 17.68 8.01 -28.79
CA GLY A 386 16.39 8.32 -28.19
C GLY A 386 16.36 7.77 -26.78
N ALA A 387 16.03 8.59 -25.81
CA ALA A 387 16.31 8.37 -24.39
C ALA A 387 15.79 7.08 -23.80
N ALA A 388 14.96 6.39 -24.57
CA ALA A 388 14.34 5.14 -24.17
C ALA A 388 15.32 3.97 -23.96
N CYS A 389 16.48 3.98 -24.61
CA CYS A 389 17.32 2.78 -24.63
C CYS A 389 18.63 2.86 -23.84
N VAL A 390 18.92 3.99 -23.18
CA VAL A 390 20.19 4.15 -22.45
C VAL A 390 19.95 3.92 -20.95
N PRO A 391 20.61 2.91 -20.34
CA PRO A 391 20.53 2.73 -18.89
C PRO A 391 20.94 4.00 -18.16
N LYS A 392 20.16 4.42 -17.18
CA LYS A 392 20.48 5.49 -16.24
C LYS A 392 20.82 4.89 -14.90
N ASN A 393 21.95 5.32 -14.35
CA ASN A 393 22.40 4.90 -13.05
C ASN A 393 22.50 6.13 -12.16
N PHE A 394 22.00 6.01 -10.93
CA PHE A 394 22.10 7.08 -9.94
C PHE A 394 22.11 6.48 -8.54
N ASN A 395 22.50 7.28 -7.57
CA ASN A 395 22.48 6.89 -6.16
C ASN A 395 21.76 7.94 -5.32
N ILE A 396 21.14 7.44 -4.24
CA ILE A 396 20.55 8.24 -3.18
C ILE A 396 21.22 7.85 -1.88
N GLU A 397 21.76 8.84 -1.17
CA GLU A 397 22.43 8.66 0.11
C GLU A 397 21.69 9.49 1.16
N GLY A 398 21.42 8.89 2.32
CA GLY A 398 20.72 9.56 3.41
C GLY A 398 21.44 9.40 4.74
N VAL A 399 21.43 10.46 5.54
CA VAL A 399 21.82 10.42 6.95
C VAL A 399 20.72 11.04 7.78
N TYR A 400 20.40 10.40 8.91
CA TYR A 400 19.32 10.87 9.77
C TYR A 400 19.63 10.71 11.24
N ALA A 401 19.02 11.57 12.04
CA ALA A 401 19.03 11.47 13.49
C ALA A 401 17.67 11.84 14.08
N GLU A 402 17.27 11.13 15.11
CA GLU A 402 16.04 11.36 15.85
C GLU A 402 16.29 11.25 17.35
N LEU A 403 15.89 12.29 18.09
CA LEU A 403 15.85 12.33 19.53
C LEU A 403 14.40 12.19 19.99
N ASP A 404 14.11 11.19 20.81
CA ASP A 404 12.82 11.02 21.45
C ASP A 404 12.96 10.90 22.98
N GLY A 405 11.96 11.37 23.68
CA GLY A 405 12.00 11.32 25.12
C GLY A 405 10.65 11.50 25.80
N GLN A 406 10.58 11.06 27.05
CA GLN A 406 9.41 11.20 27.93
C GLN A 406 9.84 11.77 29.27
N PRO A 407 10.05 13.11 29.36
CA PRO A 407 10.55 13.76 30.58
C PRO A 407 9.60 13.63 31.77
N SER A 408 8.34 13.38 31.54
CA SER A 408 7.35 13.02 32.58
C SER A 408 6.39 11.94 32.04
N LYS A 409 5.63 11.33 32.93
CA LYS A 409 4.61 10.32 32.55
C LYS A 409 3.55 10.86 31.58
N ASN A 410 3.33 12.16 31.55
CA ASN A 410 2.28 12.84 30.79
C ASN A 410 2.80 13.60 29.57
N ILE A 411 4.12 13.82 29.46
CA ILE A 411 4.72 14.64 28.39
C ILE A 411 5.80 13.81 27.69
N GLY A 412 5.70 13.73 26.38
CA GLY A 412 6.71 13.14 25.52
C GLY A 412 6.98 14.04 24.32
N PHE A 413 8.11 13.84 23.67
CA PHE A 413 8.48 14.54 22.45
C PHE A 413 9.29 13.65 21.50
N THR A 414 9.29 14.03 20.23
CA THR A 414 10.20 13.51 19.21
C THR A 414 10.66 14.67 18.34
N GLY A 415 11.95 14.72 18.04
CA GLY A 415 12.55 15.64 17.09
C GLY A 415 13.49 14.89 16.17
N GLY A 416 13.32 15.02 14.87
CA GLY A 416 14.11 14.30 13.87
C GLY A 416 14.53 15.19 12.71
N LEU A 417 15.65 14.84 12.10
CA LEU A 417 16.20 15.49 10.93
C LEU A 417 16.85 14.46 10.02
N ARG A 418 16.59 14.56 8.72
CA ARG A 418 17.23 13.73 7.69
C ARG A 418 17.74 14.62 6.56
N PHE A 419 18.93 14.31 6.09
CA PHE A 419 19.53 14.90 4.89
C PHE A 419 19.70 13.79 3.85
N ASP A 420 19.20 14.05 2.64
CA ASP A 420 19.31 13.17 1.49
C ASP A 420 20.05 13.87 0.36
N ASN A 421 20.94 13.13 -0.31
CA ASN A 421 21.68 13.55 -1.49
C ASN A 421 21.31 12.59 -2.63
N ASN A 422 20.61 13.10 -3.65
CA ASN A 422 20.35 12.36 -4.88
C ASN A 422 21.37 12.85 -5.93
N SER A 423 22.07 11.93 -6.59
CA SER A 423 23.15 12.26 -7.51
C SER A 423 22.70 12.96 -8.80
N VAL A 424 21.39 12.94 -9.12
CA VAL A 424 20.84 13.47 -10.39
C VAL A 424 19.69 14.47 -10.21
N ILE A 425 19.13 14.61 -9.00
CA ILE A 425 18.02 15.54 -8.72
C ILE A 425 18.51 16.63 -7.77
N ASP A 426 18.20 16.53 -6.49
CA ASP A 426 18.45 17.56 -5.48
C ASP A 426 18.92 16.99 -4.16
N ARG A 427 19.50 17.87 -3.33
CA ARG A 427 19.71 17.61 -1.90
C ARG A 427 18.49 18.07 -1.14
N ARG A 428 18.05 17.26 -0.16
CA ARG A 428 16.89 17.59 0.66
C ARG A 428 17.15 17.43 2.14
N LEU A 429 16.53 18.33 2.90
CA LEU A 429 16.50 18.29 4.36
C LEU A 429 15.06 18.13 4.81
N SER A 430 14.80 17.12 5.65
CA SER A 430 13.45 16.77 6.11
C SER A 430 13.39 16.79 7.64
N PRO A 431 12.94 17.89 8.25
CA PRO A 431 12.71 17.97 9.68
C PRO A 431 11.38 17.36 10.06
N ARG A 432 11.28 16.85 11.31
CA ARG A 432 10.03 16.55 11.99
C ARG A 432 10.09 16.89 13.46
N ALA A 433 8.95 17.25 14.05
CA ALA A 433 8.79 17.47 15.47
C ALA A 433 7.42 16.98 15.94
N ALA A 434 7.37 16.41 17.13
CA ALA A 434 6.13 16.00 17.77
C ALA A 434 6.17 16.31 19.27
N LEU A 435 5.05 16.76 19.79
CA LEU A 435 4.80 16.93 21.21
C LEU A 435 3.60 16.08 21.61
N PHE A 436 3.74 15.31 22.67
CA PHE A 436 2.70 14.45 23.25
C PHE A 436 2.34 14.95 24.63
N ILE A 437 1.06 15.15 24.88
CA ILE A 437 0.53 15.46 26.22
C ILE A 437 -0.61 14.47 26.47
N ALA A 438 -0.42 13.56 27.41
CA ALA A 438 -1.35 12.46 27.61
C ALA A 438 -1.49 12.06 29.09
N GLU A 439 -2.68 11.66 29.50
CA GLU A 439 -2.88 10.76 30.63
C GLU A 439 -2.74 9.34 30.10
N PRO A 440 -1.69 8.59 30.49
CA PRO A 440 -1.41 7.28 29.94
C PRO A 440 -2.65 6.35 29.94
N GLU A 441 -2.84 5.62 28.85
CA GLU A 441 -3.94 4.66 28.61
C GLU A 441 -5.37 5.23 28.62
N LYS A 442 -5.55 6.55 28.78
CA LYS A 442 -6.88 7.16 28.84
C LYS A 442 -7.16 8.12 27.70
N TYR A 443 -6.37 9.17 27.56
CA TYR A 443 -6.53 10.21 26.53
C TYR A 443 -5.25 11.01 26.34
N GLY A 444 -5.15 11.67 25.20
CA GLY A 444 -4.03 12.55 24.93
C GLY A 444 -4.22 13.38 23.67
N ILE A 445 -3.31 14.33 23.51
CA ILE A 445 -3.14 15.14 22.31
C ILE A 445 -1.73 14.98 21.79
N LYS A 446 -1.60 14.91 20.47
CA LYS A 446 -0.33 15.01 19.74
C LYS A 446 -0.38 16.25 18.88
N LEU A 447 0.69 17.04 18.89
CA LEU A 447 0.93 18.13 17.96
C LEU A 447 2.10 17.72 17.08
N LEU A 448 1.90 17.72 15.78
CA LEU A 448 2.84 17.13 14.82
C LEU A 448 3.20 18.16 13.74
N TYR A 449 4.48 18.25 13.44
CA TYR A 449 5.02 18.94 12.30
C TYR A 449 5.98 18.02 11.55
N ALA A 450 5.85 17.95 10.24
CA ALA A 450 6.76 17.18 9.40
C ALA A 450 6.91 17.81 8.01
N GLU A 451 8.11 17.74 7.46
CA GLU A 451 8.36 17.97 6.04
C GLU A 451 8.72 16.64 5.37
N GLY A 452 8.20 16.44 4.17
CA GLY A 452 8.52 15.32 3.33
C GLY A 452 8.92 15.75 1.93
N PHE A 453 9.50 14.83 1.19
CA PHE A 453 9.84 15.03 -0.21
C PHE A 453 9.66 13.74 -1.01
N ARG A 454 9.48 13.88 -2.32
CA ARG A 454 9.55 12.80 -3.30
C ARG A 454 10.50 13.21 -4.42
N ASN A 455 11.45 12.36 -4.74
CA ASN A 455 12.20 12.54 -5.97
C ASN A 455 11.30 12.17 -7.17
N PRO A 456 11.40 12.86 -8.31
CA PRO A 456 10.88 12.34 -9.56
C PRO A 456 11.36 10.91 -9.76
N SER A 457 10.48 10.02 -10.21
CA SER A 457 10.85 8.65 -10.57
C SER A 457 11.82 8.64 -11.74
N ALA A 458 12.49 7.51 -11.99
CA ALA A 458 13.36 7.41 -13.16
C ALA A 458 12.58 7.54 -14.47
N TYR A 459 11.32 7.07 -14.49
CA TYR A 459 10.42 7.28 -15.62
C TYR A 459 10.16 8.78 -15.84
N GLU A 460 9.75 9.53 -14.83
CA GLU A 460 9.50 10.97 -14.95
C GLU A 460 10.76 11.76 -15.30
N ALA A 461 11.92 11.38 -14.77
CA ALA A 461 13.15 12.14 -14.95
C ALA A 461 13.88 11.87 -16.27
N PHE A 462 13.67 10.68 -16.88
CA PHE A 462 14.52 10.26 -18.00
C PHE A 462 13.76 9.78 -19.24
N PHE A 463 12.45 9.47 -19.12
CA PHE A 463 11.68 9.00 -20.25
C PHE A 463 11.30 10.15 -21.19
N TYR A 464 11.50 9.95 -22.50
CA TYR A 464 10.97 10.72 -23.61
C TYR A 464 11.11 9.91 -24.89
N ASP A 465 10.20 10.09 -25.84
CA ASP A 465 10.17 9.38 -27.13
C ASP A 465 10.16 10.35 -28.33
N ASN A 466 10.02 11.67 -28.10
CA ASN A 466 9.88 12.73 -29.09
C ASN A 466 8.68 12.56 -30.06
N THR A 467 7.75 11.67 -29.70
CA THR A 467 6.50 11.44 -30.45
C THR A 467 5.27 11.74 -29.61
N SER A 468 5.32 11.35 -28.32
CA SER A 468 4.28 11.64 -27.32
C SER A 468 4.84 12.47 -26.17
N PHE A 469 6.10 12.25 -25.79
CA PHE A 469 6.78 12.93 -24.70
C PHE A 469 8.07 13.61 -25.16
N SER A 470 8.20 14.87 -24.82
CA SER A 470 9.47 15.59 -24.91
C SER A 470 10.34 15.37 -23.66
N ARG A 471 11.63 15.65 -23.80
CA ARG A 471 12.60 15.47 -22.72
C ARG A 471 12.28 16.35 -21.52
N PRO A 472 12.16 15.76 -20.30
CA PRO A 472 12.02 16.53 -19.06
C PRO A 472 13.21 17.47 -18.83
N ILE A 473 12.94 18.68 -18.34
CA ILE A 473 13.97 19.69 -18.13
C ILE A 473 13.95 20.12 -16.65
N ASN A 474 15.09 19.98 -15.97
CA ASN A 474 15.31 20.53 -14.62
C ASN A 474 14.24 20.11 -13.58
N LEU A 475 13.85 18.85 -13.55
CA LEU A 475 12.97 18.35 -12.51
C LEU A 475 13.65 18.44 -11.13
N HIS A 476 12.85 18.89 -10.16
CA HIS A 476 13.21 19.01 -8.75
C HIS A 476 12.39 18.05 -7.89
N ALA A 477 12.87 17.74 -6.69
CA ALA A 477 12.08 16.98 -5.74
C ALA A 477 10.81 17.74 -5.32
N GLU A 478 9.68 17.06 -5.33
CA GLU A 478 8.45 17.56 -4.73
C GLU A 478 8.61 17.71 -3.22
N THR A 479 7.93 18.67 -2.62
CA THR A 479 7.99 18.90 -1.16
C THR A 479 6.60 19.00 -0.56
N ILE A 480 6.43 18.54 0.67
CA ILE A 480 5.20 18.67 1.44
C ILE A 480 5.50 19.13 2.86
N ARG A 481 4.68 20.06 3.37
CA ARG A 481 4.66 20.46 4.79
C ARG A 481 3.34 20.02 5.40
N SER A 482 3.41 19.41 6.57
CA SER A 482 2.26 18.92 7.33
C SER A 482 2.25 19.52 8.71
N TYR A 483 1.07 20.01 9.12
CA TYR A 483 0.74 20.43 10.48
C TYR A 483 -0.47 19.65 10.94
N GLU A 484 -0.39 18.97 12.09
CA GLU A 484 -1.46 18.10 12.57
C GLU A 484 -1.67 18.22 14.08
N ALA A 485 -2.93 18.09 14.49
CA ALA A 485 -3.31 17.89 15.87
C ALA A 485 -4.16 16.63 15.96
N VAL A 486 -3.76 15.68 16.80
CA VAL A 486 -4.44 14.39 16.99
C VAL A 486 -4.88 14.26 18.45
N LEU A 487 -6.19 14.25 18.68
CA LEU A 487 -6.80 13.90 19.95
C LEU A 487 -7.13 12.42 19.95
N TRP A 488 -6.83 11.72 21.01
CA TRP A 488 -7.23 10.32 21.17
C TRP A 488 -7.76 10.06 22.57
N ALA A 489 -8.68 9.11 22.70
CA ALA A 489 -9.21 8.71 23.98
C ALA A 489 -9.65 7.24 24.00
N LYS A 490 -9.49 6.59 25.15
CA LYS A 490 -10.04 5.28 25.49
C LYS A 490 -11.02 5.44 26.66
N PRO A 491 -12.24 5.98 26.43
CA PRO A 491 -13.16 6.39 27.50
C PRO A 491 -13.71 5.20 28.30
N VAL A 492 -13.84 4.05 27.69
CA VAL A 492 -14.23 2.78 28.33
C VAL A 492 -13.40 1.64 27.75
N SER A 493 -13.33 0.53 28.47
CA SER A 493 -12.60 -0.66 28.00
C SER A 493 -13.11 -1.11 26.62
N GLY A 494 -12.18 -1.38 25.71
CA GLY A 494 -12.45 -1.80 24.34
C GLY A 494 -12.87 -0.70 23.37
N LEU A 495 -13.12 0.55 23.81
CA LEU A 495 -13.41 1.68 22.93
C LEU A 495 -12.17 2.55 22.74
N SER A 496 -11.73 2.69 21.50
CA SER A 496 -10.70 3.64 21.09
C SER A 496 -11.30 4.67 20.15
N THR A 497 -11.03 5.94 20.39
CA THR A 497 -11.51 7.06 19.58
C THR A 497 -10.35 7.98 19.20
N ARG A 498 -10.43 8.59 18.03
CA ARG A 498 -9.46 9.56 17.53
C ARG A 498 -10.14 10.64 16.73
N LEU A 499 -9.68 11.88 16.91
CA LEU A 499 -10.03 13.03 16.09
C LEU A 499 -8.73 13.70 15.64
N SER A 500 -8.53 13.83 14.33
CA SER A 500 -7.34 14.45 13.75
C SER A 500 -7.75 15.68 12.93
N GLY A 501 -7.09 16.80 13.16
CA GLY A 501 -7.12 17.96 12.26
C GLY A 501 -5.79 18.08 11.54
N PHE A 502 -5.80 18.33 10.23
CA PHE A 502 -4.60 18.40 9.42
C PHE A 502 -4.61 19.56 8.44
N TYR A 503 -3.42 20.03 8.07
CA TYR A 503 -3.15 20.97 6.99
C TYR A 503 -1.89 20.53 6.24
N TRP A 504 -1.99 20.36 4.92
CA TRP A 504 -0.91 19.98 4.02
C TRP A 504 -0.71 21.05 2.95
N ASP A 505 0.55 21.36 2.63
CA ASP A 505 0.98 22.21 1.52
C ASP A 505 2.06 21.46 0.72
N ALA A 506 1.66 20.86 -0.41
CA ALA A 506 2.52 20.15 -1.33
C ALA A 506 2.88 21.05 -2.51
N ARG A 507 4.16 21.16 -2.83
CA ARG A 507 4.66 22.07 -3.86
C ARG A 507 5.62 21.38 -4.81
N GLY A 508 5.67 21.92 -6.03
CA GLY A 508 6.51 21.42 -7.10
C GLY A 508 6.11 19.98 -7.50
N VAL A 509 4.83 19.68 -7.39
CA VAL A 509 4.31 18.37 -7.78
C VAL A 509 4.54 18.17 -9.27
N VAL A 510 5.07 17.01 -9.64
CA VAL A 510 5.34 16.66 -11.04
C VAL A 510 4.04 16.27 -11.72
N GLU A 511 3.76 16.93 -12.81
CA GLU A 511 2.59 16.71 -13.66
C GLU A 511 3.01 16.56 -15.13
N GLN A 512 2.18 15.88 -15.92
CA GLN A 512 2.31 15.80 -17.36
C GLN A 512 1.58 16.98 -17.97
N LEU A 513 2.30 17.94 -18.51
CA LEU A 513 1.77 19.15 -19.13
C LEU A 513 2.27 19.27 -20.58
N PRO A 514 1.59 20.04 -21.44
CA PRO A 514 2.11 20.35 -22.76
C PRO A 514 3.52 20.96 -22.69
N ASP A 515 4.41 20.53 -23.59
CA ASP A 515 5.75 21.14 -23.69
C ASP A 515 5.64 22.61 -24.08
N PRO A 516 6.27 23.55 -23.36
CA PRO A 516 6.24 24.97 -23.67
C PRO A 516 6.76 25.33 -25.09
N ASN A 517 7.56 24.47 -25.71
CA ASN A 517 8.17 24.68 -27.02
C ASN A 517 7.41 23.93 -28.13
N ASP A 518 6.68 22.86 -27.80
CA ASP A 518 5.87 22.06 -28.74
C ASP A 518 4.65 21.48 -28.03
N ALA A 519 3.55 22.19 -28.08
CA ALA A 519 2.31 21.81 -27.40
C ALA A 519 1.67 20.50 -27.92
N SER A 520 2.21 19.90 -29.00
CA SER A 520 1.80 18.56 -29.44
C SER A 520 2.40 17.44 -28.62
N LEU A 521 3.43 17.72 -27.80
CA LEU A 521 4.09 16.78 -26.91
C LEU A 521 3.74 17.05 -25.45
N LEU A 522 3.71 16.02 -24.64
CA LEU A 522 3.66 16.12 -23.18
C LEU A 522 5.07 16.20 -22.60
N GLN A 523 5.22 16.86 -21.46
CA GLN A 523 6.48 16.94 -20.72
C GLN A 523 6.20 16.83 -19.22
N PHE A 524 7.03 16.10 -18.51
CA PHE A 524 7.01 16.10 -17.05
C PHE A 524 7.57 17.42 -16.52
N GLN A 525 6.79 18.14 -15.72
CA GLN A 525 7.14 19.47 -15.19
C GLN A 525 6.76 19.59 -13.71
N ASN A 526 7.56 20.31 -12.90
CA ASN A 526 7.21 20.67 -11.53
C ASN A 526 6.29 21.91 -11.51
N ALA A 527 5.02 21.74 -11.73
CA ALA A 527 4.07 22.85 -11.86
C ALA A 527 3.03 22.91 -10.74
N GLY A 528 2.63 21.77 -10.19
CA GLY A 528 1.52 21.67 -9.26
C GLY A 528 1.83 22.15 -7.84
N GLN A 529 0.88 22.86 -7.24
CA GLN A 529 0.79 23.07 -5.80
C GLN A 529 -0.58 22.58 -5.34
N PHE A 530 -0.59 21.72 -4.30
CA PHE A 530 -1.81 21.23 -3.68
C PHE A 530 -1.85 21.61 -2.20
N VAL A 531 -2.99 22.14 -1.78
CA VAL A 531 -3.27 22.42 -0.37
C VAL A 531 -4.45 21.54 0.04
N SER A 532 -4.27 20.71 1.06
CA SER A 532 -5.33 19.89 1.63
C SER A 532 -5.47 20.15 3.13
N TYR A 533 -6.69 20.33 3.61
CA TYR A 533 -6.97 20.44 5.03
C TYR A 533 -8.32 19.83 5.39
N GLY A 534 -8.43 19.33 6.61
CA GLY A 534 -9.66 18.69 7.03
C GLY A 534 -9.63 18.12 8.44
N LEU A 535 -10.68 17.37 8.73
CA LEU A 535 -10.90 16.66 9.96
C LEU A 535 -11.16 15.19 9.67
N GLU A 536 -10.54 14.32 10.47
CA GLU A 536 -10.73 12.87 10.45
C GLU A 536 -11.22 12.43 11.83
N ALA A 537 -12.29 11.66 11.88
CA ALA A 537 -12.77 11.02 13.10
C ALA A 537 -12.76 9.51 12.94
N GLU A 538 -12.24 8.80 13.91
CA GLU A 538 -12.18 7.33 13.92
C GLU A 538 -12.63 6.80 15.28
N ALA A 539 -13.31 5.66 15.25
CA ALA A 539 -13.64 4.90 16.45
C ALA A 539 -13.55 3.41 16.17
N SER A 540 -13.08 2.65 17.14
CA SER A 540 -13.20 1.20 17.15
C SER A 540 -13.67 0.71 18.50
N TYR A 541 -14.55 -0.28 18.51
CA TYR A 541 -15.10 -0.82 19.74
C TYR A 541 -15.15 -2.34 19.70
N ARG A 542 -14.56 -2.95 20.72
CA ARG A 542 -14.58 -4.39 20.94
C ARG A 542 -15.14 -4.69 22.31
N THR A 543 -16.24 -5.43 22.36
CA THR A 543 -16.87 -5.82 23.63
C THR A 543 -16.27 -7.11 24.18
N SER A 544 -16.39 -7.33 25.49
CA SER A 544 -16.05 -8.62 26.12
C SER A 544 -16.88 -9.80 25.59
N GLN A 545 -18.04 -9.53 25.03
CA GLN A 545 -18.91 -10.54 24.41
C GLN A 545 -18.46 -10.92 22.99
N GLY A 546 -17.46 -10.21 22.40
CA GLY A 546 -16.90 -10.48 21.07
C GLY A 546 -17.51 -9.68 19.92
N TRP A 547 -18.39 -8.71 20.18
CA TRP A 547 -18.78 -7.72 19.17
C TRP A 547 -17.58 -6.88 18.79
N TYR A 548 -17.46 -6.59 17.52
CA TYR A 548 -16.45 -5.67 16.99
C TYR A 548 -17.09 -4.67 16.04
N GLY A 549 -16.80 -3.41 16.23
CA GLY A 549 -17.24 -2.35 15.33
C GLY A 549 -16.12 -1.34 15.10
N PHE A 550 -16.13 -0.73 13.93
CA PHE A 550 -15.29 0.41 13.60
C PHE A 550 -16.07 1.44 12.78
N GLY A 551 -15.64 2.68 12.83
CA GLY A 551 -16.15 3.75 11.99
C GLY A 551 -15.08 4.77 11.71
N GLY A 552 -15.09 5.33 10.50
CA GLY A 552 -14.25 6.42 10.04
C GLY A 552 -15.09 7.46 9.33
N PHE A 553 -14.76 8.72 9.54
CA PHE A 553 -15.37 9.84 8.83
C PHE A 553 -14.28 10.87 8.52
N THR A 554 -14.31 11.44 7.33
CA THR A 554 -13.39 12.50 6.90
C THR A 554 -14.18 13.59 6.20
N ALA A 555 -13.93 14.83 6.59
CA ALA A 555 -14.36 16.02 5.88
C ALA A 555 -13.12 16.82 5.52
N GLU A 556 -12.91 17.05 4.23
CA GLU A 556 -11.68 17.64 3.72
C GLU A 556 -11.95 18.59 2.56
N ARG A 557 -11.01 19.48 2.33
CA ARG A 557 -11.05 20.39 1.20
C ARG A 557 -9.67 20.46 0.57
N VAL A 558 -9.63 20.22 -0.74
CA VAL A 558 -8.41 20.25 -1.54
C VAL A 558 -8.48 21.43 -2.49
N GLY A 559 -7.38 22.12 -2.64
CA GLY A 559 -7.19 23.19 -3.61
C GLY A 559 -5.92 22.96 -4.41
N GLN A 560 -5.92 23.43 -5.64
CA GLN A 560 -4.78 23.39 -6.56
C GLN A 560 -4.43 24.80 -7.01
N ALA A 561 -3.15 25.05 -7.24
CA ALA A 561 -2.64 26.23 -7.91
C ALA A 561 -1.52 25.82 -8.87
N ASP A 562 -1.51 26.43 -10.04
CA ASP A 562 -0.49 26.19 -11.04
C ASP A 562 0.42 27.42 -11.14
N ASN A 563 1.73 27.19 -11.27
CA ASN A 563 2.74 28.22 -11.52
C ASN A 563 2.67 29.48 -10.62
N GLY A 564 2.31 29.28 -9.32
CA GLY A 564 2.24 30.39 -8.36
C GLY A 564 0.96 31.22 -8.42
N ALA A 565 -0.07 30.77 -9.12
CA ALA A 565 -1.41 31.34 -9.08
C ALA A 565 -2.04 31.20 -7.68
N ALA A 566 -3.19 31.84 -7.46
CA ALA A 566 -3.95 31.66 -6.22
C ALA A 566 -4.56 30.25 -6.17
N VAL A 567 -4.52 29.62 -4.98
CA VAL A 567 -5.08 28.27 -4.77
C VAL A 567 -6.60 28.30 -5.02
N ALA A 568 -7.06 27.55 -6.02
CA ALA A 568 -8.48 27.30 -6.29
C ALA A 568 -8.93 26.02 -5.56
N TYR A 569 -10.10 26.06 -4.93
CA TYR A 569 -10.61 24.96 -4.13
C TYR A 569 -11.87 24.34 -4.73
N GLY A 570 -11.96 23.02 -4.69
CA GLY A 570 -13.17 22.26 -4.98
C GLY A 570 -13.22 21.56 -6.33
N ASP A 571 -12.30 21.88 -7.25
CA ASP A 571 -12.26 21.31 -8.60
C ASP A 571 -11.00 20.46 -8.85
N VAL A 572 -10.30 20.07 -7.80
CA VAL A 572 -9.16 19.16 -7.91
C VAL A 572 -9.67 17.76 -8.29
N ALA A 573 -9.11 17.24 -9.37
CA ALA A 573 -9.51 15.95 -9.90
C ALA A 573 -9.33 14.83 -8.86
N ASN A 574 -10.33 13.96 -8.77
CA ASN A 574 -10.37 12.81 -7.88
C ASN A 574 -10.27 13.12 -6.37
N ALA A 575 -10.54 14.36 -5.95
CA ALA A 575 -10.51 14.78 -4.55
C ALA A 575 -11.94 14.80 -3.94
N PRO A 576 -12.33 13.79 -3.13
CA PRO A 576 -13.62 13.79 -2.45
C PRO A 576 -13.61 14.77 -1.27
N ALA A 577 -14.70 15.49 -1.06
CA ALA A 577 -14.85 16.37 0.12
C ALA A 577 -15.28 15.59 1.38
N LEU A 578 -15.91 14.44 1.22
CA LEU A 578 -16.44 13.60 2.31
C LEU A 578 -16.12 12.13 2.06
N LEU A 579 -15.62 11.47 3.11
CA LEU A 579 -15.43 10.03 3.15
C LEU A 579 -16.09 9.45 4.40
N GLY A 580 -16.63 8.24 4.30
CA GLY A 580 -17.22 7.55 5.44
C GLY A 580 -17.02 6.05 5.38
N SER A 581 -16.78 5.42 6.51
CA SER A 581 -16.73 3.97 6.63
C SER A 581 -17.35 3.53 7.94
N LEU A 582 -18.03 2.39 7.92
CA LEU A 582 -18.61 1.76 9.09
C LEU A 582 -18.56 0.25 8.92
N GLY A 583 -18.19 -0.47 9.97
CA GLY A 583 -18.23 -1.92 9.99
C GLY A 583 -18.68 -2.44 11.34
N ILE A 584 -19.45 -3.54 11.31
CA ILE A 584 -19.88 -4.26 12.50
C ILE A 584 -19.76 -5.76 12.27
N SER A 585 -19.28 -6.47 13.28
CA SER A 585 -19.15 -7.92 13.30
C SER A 585 -19.71 -8.49 14.59
N THR A 586 -20.50 -9.55 14.49
CA THR A 586 -21.08 -10.23 15.67
C THR A 586 -20.05 -11.05 16.43
N PRO A 587 -20.33 -11.40 17.68
CA PRO A 587 -19.71 -12.57 18.33
C PRO A 587 -19.90 -13.84 17.49
N ARG A 588 -19.27 -14.94 17.88
CA ARG A 588 -19.54 -16.24 17.26
C ARG A 588 -20.99 -16.70 17.57
N ILE A 589 -21.86 -16.56 16.60
CA ILE A 589 -23.23 -17.04 16.68
C ILE A 589 -23.22 -18.56 16.70
N GLY A 590 -23.87 -19.18 17.70
CA GLY A 590 -23.82 -20.63 17.92
C GLY A 590 -22.41 -21.19 18.16
N GLY A 591 -21.45 -20.35 18.55
CA GLY A 591 -20.05 -20.72 18.73
C GLY A 591 -19.26 -20.96 17.43
N ILE A 592 -19.88 -20.78 16.24
CA ILE A 592 -19.28 -21.18 14.96
C ILE A 592 -19.02 -20.05 13.96
N ALA A 593 -19.91 -19.04 13.85
CA ALA A 593 -19.84 -18.07 12.76
C ALA A 593 -19.90 -16.63 13.23
N HIS A 594 -19.10 -15.75 12.61
CA HIS A 594 -19.27 -14.30 12.66
C HIS A 594 -20.08 -13.82 11.47
N LEU A 595 -21.02 -12.91 11.70
CA LEU A 595 -21.69 -12.15 10.65
C LEU A 595 -21.12 -10.73 10.66
N SER A 596 -20.71 -10.24 9.52
CA SER A 596 -20.15 -8.90 9.40
C SER A 596 -20.84 -8.11 8.29
N GLY A 597 -21.07 -6.82 8.53
CA GLY A 597 -21.52 -5.86 7.55
C GLY A 597 -20.59 -4.66 7.49
N ALA A 598 -20.32 -4.18 6.31
CA ALA A 598 -19.51 -2.97 6.10
C ALA A 598 -20.21 -2.01 5.14
N MET A 599 -19.97 -0.72 5.36
CA MET A 599 -20.44 0.39 4.54
C MET A 599 -19.24 1.29 4.21
N THR A 600 -19.15 1.71 2.97
CA THR A 600 -18.18 2.71 2.52
C THR A 600 -18.92 3.79 1.74
N TYR A 601 -18.70 5.05 2.11
CA TYR A 601 -19.20 6.21 1.40
C TYR A 601 -18.06 7.00 0.81
N LEU A 602 -18.15 7.30 -0.48
CA LEU A 602 -17.21 8.12 -1.23
C LEU A 602 -17.99 9.29 -1.84
N GLY A 603 -17.62 10.51 -1.46
CA GLY A 603 -18.26 11.73 -1.93
C GLY A 603 -18.06 12.01 -3.43
N GLU A 604 -18.75 13.00 -3.96
CA GLU A 604 -18.54 13.47 -5.33
C GLU A 604 -17.10 13.93 -5.55
N ARG A 605 -16.58 13.68 -6.76
CA ARG A 605 -15.23 14.08 -7.17
C ARG A 605 -15.27 14.81 -8.50
N ALA A 606 -14.45 15.84 -8.67
CA ALA A 606 -14.18 16.43 -9.97
C ALA A 606 -13.44 15.43 -10.85
N THR A 607 -13.66 15.47 -12.15
CA THR A 607 -12.81 14.78 -13.14
C THR A 607 -11.74 15.73 -13.65
N ARG A 608 -10.87 15.26 -14.51
CA ARG A 608 -9.90 16.09 -15.22
C ARG A 608 -10.63 17.09 -16.13
N PRO A 609 -10.03 18.23 -16.47
CA PRO A 609 -10.54 19.10 -17.51
C PRO A 609 -10.64 18.37 -18.86
N ASP A 610 -11.53 18.86 -19.72
CA ASP A 610 -11.63 18.39 -21.10
C ASP A 610 -10.36 18.74 -21.87
N LEU A 611 -9.80 17.77 -22.57
CA LEU A 611 -8.54 17.90 -23.30
C LEU A 611 -8.59 18.96 -24.41
N VAL A 612 -9.75 19.11 -25.06
CA VAL A 612 -9.91 19.99 -26.23
C VAL A 612 -10.31 21.41 -25.83
N THR A 613 -11.26 21.50 -24.89
CA THR A 613 -11.84 22.80 -24.51
C THR A 613 -11.18 23.43 -23.28
N GLY A 614 -10.49 22.63 -22.46
CA GLY A 614 -9.96 23.06 -21.17
C GLY A 614 -11.03 23.28 -20.09
N GLU A 615 -12.32 23.08 -20.42
CA GLU A 615 -13.42 23.27 -19.49
C GLU A 615 -13.45 22.16 -18.42
N PRO A 616 -13.95 22.45 -17.21
CA PRO A 616 -14.11 21.45 -16.17
C PRO A 616 -14.93 20.24 -16.66
N GLY A 617 -14.44 19.04 -16.45
CA GLY A 617 -15.16 17.81 -16.76
C GLY A 617 -16.35 17.56 -15.82
N PRO A 618 -17.20 16.55 -16.11
CA PRO A 618 -18.35 16.21 -15.26
C PRO A 618 -17.85 15.69 -13.90
N ARG A 619 -18.63 15.88 -12.84
CA ARG A 619 -18.32 15.28 -11.53
C ARG A 619 -18.75 13.82 -11.48
N THR A 620 -17.96 12.97 -10.83
CA THR A 620 -18.44 11.63 -10.48
C THR A 620 -19.47 11.76 -9.37
N PRO A 621 -20.60 11.01 -9.44
CA PRO A 621 -21.59 11.03 -8.37
C PRO A 621 -21.03 10.40 -7.10
N ALA A 622 -21.57 10.77 -5.95
CA ALA A 622 -21.27 10.07 -4.70
C ALA A 622 -21.66 8.59 -4.79
N TRP A 623 -20.84 7.76 -4.18
CA TRP A 623 -21.03 6.31 -4.17
C TRP A 623 -21.17 5.76 -2.75
N LEU A 624 -22.05 4.76 -2.60
CA LEU A 624 -22.26 4.02 -1.36
C LEU A 624 -22.12 2.52 -1.64
N GLY A 625 -21.08 1.93 -1.06
CA GLY A 625 -20.85 0.47 -1.05
C GLY A 625 -21.39 -0.16 0.22
N LEU A 626 -22.07 -1.30 0.08
CA LEU A 626 -22.48 -2.15 1.20
C LEU A 626 -21.99 -3.57 0.96
N ASP A 627 -21.35 -4.15 1.97
CA ASP A 627 -20.80 -5.50 1.96
C ASP A 627 -21.35 -6.32 3.11
N ALA A 628 -21.49 -7.62 2.91
CA ALA A 628 -21.83 -8.57 3.98
C ALA A 628 -20.95 -9.81 3.87
N THR A 629 -20.57 -10.36 5.03
CA THR A 629 -19.68 -11.51 5.12
C THR A 629 -20.10 -12.44 6.25
N ILE A 630 -20.00 -13.72 6.00
CA ILE A 630 -20.12 -14.80 6.99
C ILE A 630 -18.73 -15.44 7.09
N TYR A 631 -18.17 -15.46 8.28
CA TYR A 631 -16.87 -16.07 8.56
C TYR A 631 -17.02 -17.17 9.62
N LEU A 632 -16.63 -18.39 9.27
CA LEU A 632 -16.63 -19.58 10.12
C LEU A 632 -15.16 -19.97 10.41
N PRO A 633 -14.57 -19.51 11.49
CA PRO A 633 -13.20 -19.89 11.85
C PRO A 633 -13.14 -21.30 12.42
N ASN A 634 -12.20 -22.10 11.95
CA ASN A 634 -11.81 -23.40 12.50
C ASN A 634 -12.99 -24.38 12.74
N VAL A 635 -13.84 -24.58 11.73
CA VAL A 635 -14.85 -25.64 11.79
C VAL A 635 -14.21 -26.97 11.37
N ARG A 636 -13.77 -27.78 12.33
CA ARG A 636 -13.03 -29.05 12.11
C ARG A 636 -11.77 -28.88 11.25
N GLY A 637 -10.99 -27.84 11.52
CA GLY A 637 -9.77 -27.50 10.76
C GLY A 637 -10.01 -26.66 9.51
N PHE A 638 -11.27 -26.40 9.13
CA PHE A 638 -11.61 -25.57 7.99
C PHE A 638 -11.98 -24.14 8.42
N ASP A 639 -11.44 -23.16 7.71
CA ASP A 639 -11.92 -21.80 7.71
C ASP A 639 -12.83 -21.61 6.47
N VAL A 640 -14.04 -21.07 6.65
CA VAL A 640 -14.92 -20.78 5.53
C VAL A 640 -15.34 -19.31 5.60
N THR A 641 -15.21 -18.60 4.50
CA THR A 641 -15.72 -17.23 4.36
C THR A 641 -16.60 -17.15 3.12
N ALA A 642 -17.82 -16.68 3.27
CA ALA A 642 -18.69 -16.35 2.16
C ALA A 642 -19.15 -14.91 2.27
N GLY A 643 -19.28 -14.21 1.16
CA GLY A 643 -19.68 -12.81 1.20
C GLY A 643 -20.23 -12.29 -0.10
N ILE A 644 -20.79 -11.10 0.01
CA ILE A 644 -21.26 -10.28 -1.10
C ILE A 644 -20.65 -8.89 -0.97
N ARG A 645 -19.99 -8.45 -2.02
CA ARG A 645 -19.47 -7.08 -2.19
C ARG A 645 -20.47 -6.27 -3.00
N ASN A 646 -20.55 -4.98 -2.69
CA ASN A 646 -21.42 -4.04 -3.38
C ASN A 646 -22.84 -4.56 -3.54
N ILE A 647 -23.52 -4.85 -2.42
CA ILE A 647 -24.89 -5.40 -2.36
C ILE A 647 -25.86 -4.58 -3.20
N LEU A 648 -25.70 -3.26 -3.22
CA LEU A 648 -26.55 -2.34 -3.98
C LEU A 648 -26.37 -2.49 -5.49
N GLY A 649 -25.25 -3.06 -5.95
CA GLY A 649 -24.94 -3.28 -7.36
C GLY A 649 -24.67 -2.01 -8.17
N LYS A 650 -24.62 -0.84 -7.52
CA LYS A 650 -24.27 0.42 -8.17
C LYS A 650 -22.74 0.55 -8.23
N ARG A 651 -22.19 0.61 -9.45
CA ARG A 651 -20.75 0.81 -9.62
C ARG A 651 -20.34 2.22 -9.19
N ASP A 652 -19.18 2.35 -8.57
CA ASP A 652 -18.46 3.62 -8.50
C ASP A 652 -18.03 4.03 -9.91
N LEU A 653 -18.10 5.32 -10.23
CA LEU A 653 -17.51 5.88 -11.43
C LEU A 653 -16.16 6.49 -11.04
N VAL A 654 -15.10 5.80 -11.42
CA VAL A 654 -13.73 6.18 -11.08
C VAL A 654 -13.22 7.22 -12.06
N VAL A 655 -12.55 8.25 -11.56
CA VAL A 655 -11.91 9.26 -12.41
C VAL A 655 -10.83 8.60 -13.27
N ALA A 656 -10.96 8.71 -14.59
CA ALA A 656 -10.03 8.10 -15.53
C ALA A 656 -8.71 8.87 -15.59
N PRO A 657 -7.56 8.20 -15.73
CA PRO A 657 -6.31 8.84 -16.08
C PRO A 657 -6.29 9.28 -17.55
N GLY A 658 -5.31 10.11 -17.92
CA GLY A 658 -5.10 10.58 -19.29
C GLY A 658 -4.80 9.47 -20.29
N ASP A 659 -4.29 8.35 -19.80
CA ASP A 659 -3.94 7.18 -20.60
C ASP A 659 -5.11 6.62 -21.45
N TYR A 660 -6.35 6.89 -21.03
CA TYR A 660 -7.55 6.47 -21.77
C TYR A 660 -8.06 7.48 -22.80
N ASP A 661 -7.51 8.69 -22.84
CA ASP A 661 -7.93 9.71 -23.80
C ASP A 661 -7.65 9.26 -25.24
N ARG A 662 -8.50 9.65 -26.16
CA ARG A 662 -8.35 9.38 -27.60
C ARG A 662 -7.80 10.61 -28.28
N THR A 663 -6.52 10.59 -28.62
CA THR A 663 -5.77 11.75 -29.13
C THR A 663 -5.16 11.50 -30.50
N ALA A 664 -5.19 10.27 -31.03
CA ALA A 664 -4.57 9.90 -32.31
C ALA A 664 -5.12 10.66 -33.51
N ASP A 665 -6.42 11.04 -33.50
CA ASP A 665 -7.02 11.89 -34.50
C ASP A 665 -7.21 13.31 -33.95
N PRO A 666 -6.39 14.29 -34.37
CA PRO A 666 -6.50 15.66 -33.89
C PRO A 666 -7.86 16.33 -34.15
N ALA A 667 -8.63 15.85 -35.12
CA ALA A 667 -9.95 16.38 -35.46
C ALA A 667 -11.08 15.78 -34.59
N ASN A 668 -10.83 14.65 -33.93
CA ASN A 668 -11.83 13.89 -33.18
C ASN A 668 -11.27 13.43 -31.81
N GLN A 669 -10.58 14.29 -31.11
CA GLN A 669 -10.07 13.98 -29.76
C GLN A 669 -11.22 13.79 -28.77
N VAL A 670 -11.08 12.83 -27.87
CA VAL A 670 -12.08 12.51 -26.85
C VAL A 670 -11.42 12.36 -25.48
N THR A 671 -11.91 13.14 -24.53
CA THR A 671 -11.53 12.99 -23.12
C THR A 671 -12.37 11.90 -22.49
N VAL A 672 -11.71 10.90 -21.89
CA VAL A 672 -12.35 9.87 -21.08
C VAL A 672 -12.34 10.30 -19.62
N PHE A 673 -13.46 10.81 -19.13
CA PHE A 673 -13.54 11.35 -17.79
C PHE A 673 -13.65 10.28 -16.70
N GLN A 674 -14.28 9.14 -17.00
CA GLN A 674 -14.68 8.15 -16.01
C GLN A 674 -14.65 6.74 -16.58
N VAL A 675 -14.27 5.77 -15.73
CA VAL A 675 -14.39 4.34 -16.00
C VAL A 675 -15.19 3.66 -14.89
N PRO A 676 -15.91 2.57 -15.17
CA PRO A 676 -16.70 1.87 -14.16
C PRO A 676 -15.81 1.08 -13.20
N GLY A 677 -15.96 1.29 -11.91
CA GLY A 677 -15.39 0.46 -10.86
C GLY A 677 -16.00 -0.94 -10.79
N GLU A 678 -15.62 -1.75 -9.79
CA GLU A 678 -16.10 -3.12 -9.64
C GLU A 678 -17.60 -3.19 -9.42
N GLY A 679 -18.23 -4.22 -10.01
CA GLY A 679 -19.65 -4.51 -9.86
C GLY A 679 -19.98 -5.24 -8.56
N ARG A 680 -21.18 -5.83 -8.52
CA ARG A 680 -21.56 -6.75 -7.43
C ARG A 680 -20.80 -8.05 -7.57
N GLU A 681 -20.22 -8.52 -6.49
CA GLU A 681 -19.48 -9.78 -6.45
C GLU A 681 -19.94 -10.66 -5.31
N LEU A 682 -20.17 -11.93 -5.61
CA LEU A 682 -20.32 -13.01 -4.64
C LEU A 682 -18.99 -13.77 -4.56
N PHE A 683 -18.56 -14.13 -3.36
CA PHE A 683 -17.36 -14.94 -3.20
C PHE A 683 -17.51 -16.01 -2.13
N LEU A 684 -16.79 -17.11 -2.32
CA LEU A 684 -16.63 -18.18 -1.34
C LEU A 684 -15.15 -18.50 -1.21
N LYS A 685 -14.67 -18.48 0.02
CA LYS A 685 -13.29 -18.88 0.37
C LYS A 685 -13.33 -20.04 1.35
N VAL A 686 -12.56 -21.08 1.06
CA VAL A 686 -12.40 -22.26 1.92
C VAL A 686 -10.91 -22.45 2.17
N GLY A 687 -10.54 -22.61 3.42
CA GLY A 687 -9.16 -22.88 3.84
C GLY A 687 -9.10 -24.07 4.78
N TYR A 688 -7.95 -24.73 4.77
CA TYR A 688 -7.60 -25.77 5.74
C TYR A 688 -6.25 -25.43 6.36
N ALA A 689 -6.14 -25.66 7.65
CA ALA A 689 -4.91 -25.42 8.43
C ALA A 689 -4.60 -26.63 9.29
N TYR A 690 -3.30 -27.05 9.27
CA TYR A 690 -2.76 -28.18 10.02
C TYR A 690 -1.71 -27.73 11.04
#